data_c2e8dc8f7b14bf453e170998309451ec
#
_entry.id   c2e8dc8f7b14bf453e170998309451ec
#
_cell.length_a   1.000
_cell.length_b   1.000
_cell.length_c   1.000
_cell.angle_alpha   90.00
_cell.angle_beta   90.00
_cell.angle_gamma   90.00
#
_symmetry.space_group_name_H-M   'P 1'
#
loop_
_entity.id
_entity.type
_entity.pdbx_description
1 polymer ?
#
loop_
_entity_poly.entity_id
_entity_poly.type
_entity_poly.pdbx_seq_one_letter_code
_entity_poly.pdbx_strand_id
1 'polypeptide(L)'
;MRKKSKLRSMWISLGIIIGLIVVIALVAYIAISALIKQGVVTMMDIMSTVNLAGKYFIPLGILLLLIIIGIIVFHNRSDRFNFWFKWESLLAFIGVLVLTVNIVMVGPMAALLSVQQAQLGTVSSKTLKKSAATDEDIAGEGAVLLKNQDNVLPFDGQKNVNIFGWASTNPLYGGTGSGGVGAIKQTNLYQGMENAGFKPNMQLYNFYRHYRKDRPQVQMNTQDWTLPEPKASTYSTKMMNHAKNYSDNAVVVISRSGGEGADLPKDMTNLPKGAVYYGNKGDFKKGQSYLQIDKTERQMLTKVNKNFKNVVVVINSANPMQLGFLNDYSHVKGAIWMPGPGQQGFNALGNIIRGKTDPSGRLVDTYLYNDKNSPSNNNFGDFQYSNGKRIYNSGNKGLAFANYTEGIYVGYKYFETRYGSNNGQYRRIVQYPFGYGLSYTRFRQTMSQLHQGRNGKISYSVTVRNTGRRAGKDVVQTYYTAPYTNGGIEKASTNLLRFAKTRNLKPGQSQTIHFTVNRSDMASFDQKTGKYVLDSGNYQIQLKNNAHDVVTTRQFNLANRIAYNKLPGDKKATKNEFKEAQGHGITYLSRANNFANAKKALAAPSKNTKAPASVAKNTTVPKNEKMPKATGKMPTTKAHNNLKLAQLRGKSYDNPMWNKLLDQMSVKDMQKLVTYGGYQTPAIKSISKNQTYDFDGPSGLSSFIVKNLKTTTFPAADLTAATWNAQMANDKGQQVGKEGQAAGISGWYGPAMNIHRNPFGGRTFEYYSEDPQLAGTMAANEIKGAKKYGVYSYMKHFAMNNQETNRMSGINEWANEQSIRETYLKPFRMAVEDGHAMATMNAFNFIGDRWCGANNNLMNNVLRGEWGYKGLVETDYFAGGFMNSNSALANGTDLMLSTNGAMGAKPQGLNNPTVVRQMRTASHHILYTVVNSNAYSKDAVKTANAVTLPWKKRLYTIDVVLVIILVLLECLVVYLDRRKYRD
;
A
#
# COMPACT_ATOMS: atom_id res chain seq x y z
N MET A 1 -25.93 57.78 39.22
CA MET A 1 -25.96 56.29 39.36
C MET A 1 -26.36 55.58 38.06
N ARG A 2 -27.38 55.89 37.32
CA ARG A 2 -27.86 55.27 36.07
C ARG A 2 -26.74 55.12 34.97
N LYS A 3 -25.90 56.17 34.74
CA LYS A 3 -24.81 56.11 33.74
C LYS A 3 -23.69 55.06 34.07
N LYS A 4 -23.31 54.99 35.38
CA LYS A 4 -22.33 53.97 35.86
C LYS A 4 -22.87 52.52 35.76
N SER A 5 -24.19 52.36 36.00
CA SER A 5 -24.84 51.03 35.85
C SER A 5 -24.87 50.51 34.40
N LYS A 6 -25.14 51.41 33.43
CA LYS A 6 -25.14 51.04 31.99
C LYS A 6 -23.74 50.70 31.48
N LEU A 7 -22.73 51.43 31.89
CA LEU A 7 -21.32 51.17 31.55
C LEU A 7 -20.88 49.80 32.13
N ARG A 8 -21.25 49.50 33.39
CA ARG A 8 -20.99 48.20 34.00
C ARG A 8 -21.67 47.05 33.25
N SER A 9 -22.95 47.22 32.84
CA SER A 9 -23.66 46.20 32.01
C SER A 9 -23.02 46.00 30.66
N MET A 10 -22.47 47.03 30.01
CA MET A 10 -21.72 46.94 28.76
C MET A 10 -20.46 46.07 28.93
N TRP A 11 -19.63 46.38 29.96
CA TRP A 11 -18.41 45.61 30.22
C TRP A 11 -18.67 44.16 30.60
N ILE A 12 -19.75 43.87 31.33
CA ILE A 12 -20.17 42.50 31.63
C ILE A 12 -20.53 41.75 30.33
N SER A 13 -21.30 42.37 29.44
CA SER A 13 -21.65 41.76 28.16
C SER A 13 -20.45 41.49 27.27
N LEU A 14 -19.50 42.42 27.19
CA LEU A 14 -18.24 42.22 26.44
C LEU A 14 -17.36 41.11 27.06
N GLY A 15 -17.28 41.10 28.42
CA GLY A 15 -16.54 40.03 29.13
C GLY A 15 -17.11 38.63 28.88
N ILE A 16 -18.44 38.50 28.84
CA ILE A 16 -19.09 37.21 28.51
C ILE A 16 -18.76 36.78 27.09
N ILE A 17 -18.83 37.70 26.10
CA ILE A 17 -18.50 37.39 24.70
C ILE A 17 -17.03 36.93 24.57
N ILE A 18 -16.09 37.66 25.19
CA ILE A 18 -14.65 37.29 25.17
C ILE A 18 -14.45 35.94 25.85
N GLY A 19 -15.09 35.72 27.02
CA GLY A 19 -14.99 34.42 27.70
C GLY A 19 -15.49 33.24 26.85
N LEU A 20 -16.63 33.43 26.17
CA LEU A 20 -17.15 32.41 25.26
C LEU A 20 -16.20 32.12 24.08
N ILE A 21 -15.62 33.14 23.48
CA ILE A 21 -14.62 32.97 22.39
C ILE A 21 -13.42 32.18 22.88
N VAL A 22 -12.89 32.50 24.06
CA VAL A 22 -11.72 31.79 24.65
C VAL A 22 -12.07 30.34 24.94
N VAL A 23 -13.23 30.04 25.49
CA VAL A 23 -13.68 28.66 25.76
C VAL A 23 -13.83 27.87 24.46
N ILE A 24 -14.45 28.42 23.44
CA ILE A 24 -14.60 27.76 22.12
C ILE A 24 -13.22 27.48 21.51
N ALA A 25 -12.30 28.46 21.55
CA ALA A 25 -10.95 28.28 21.04
C ALA A 25 -10.18 27.18 21.79
N LEU A 26 -10.31 27.13 23.11
CA LEU A 26 -9.67 26.13 23.96
C LEU A 26 -10.21 24.71 23.68
N VAL A 27 -11.51 24.54 23.57
CA VAL A 27 -12.16 23.28 23.23
C VAL A 27 -11.73 22.79 21.84
N ALA A 28 -11.70 23.70 20.86
CA ALA A 28 -11.20 23.39 19.52
C ALA A 28 -9.74 22.96 19.55
N TYR A 29 -8.88 23.66 20.29
CA TYR A 29 -7.47 23.32 20.44
C TYR A 29 -7.26 21.94 21.06
N ILE A 30 -7.98 21.64 22.15
CA ILE A 30 -7.91 20.33 22.83
C ILE A 30 -8.37 19.19 21.88
N ALA A 31 -9.49 19.39 21.19
CA ALA A 31 -10.01 18.40 20.24
C ALA A 31 -9.05 18.14 19.08
N ILE A 32 -8.50 19.18 18.48
CA ILE A 32 -7.52 19.11 17.39
C ILE A 32 -6.23 18.40 17.87
N SER A 33 -5.72 18.79 19.03
CA SER A 33 -4.51 18.18 19.61
C SER A 33 -4.69 16.70 19.91
N ALA A 34 -5.88 16.29 20.39
CA ALA A 34 -6.22 14.89 20.62
C ALA A 34 -6.28 14.08 19.32
N LEU A 35 -6.85 14.65 18.25
CA LEU A 35 -6.93 14.00 16.93
C LEU A 35 -5.54 13.84 16.29
N ILE A 36 -4.66 14.82 16.45
CA ILE A 36 -3.26 14.71 15.98
C ILE A 36 -2.51 13.63 16.74
N LYS A 37 -2.60 13.62 18.07
CA LYS A 37 -1.94 12.60 18.92
C LYS A 37 -2.39 11.19 18.64
N GLN A 38 -3.65 11.02 18.21
CA GLN A 38 -4.20 9.72 17.82
C GLN A 38 -3.84 9.29 16.39
N GLY A 39 -3.11 10.14 15.65
CA GLY A 39 -2.76 9.87 14.24
C GLY A 39 -3.95 9.86 13.27
N VAL A 40 -5.12 10.31 13.71
CA VAL A 40 -6.37 10.31 12.93
C VAL A 40 -6.38 11.39 11.86
N VAL A 41 -5.63 12.49 12.09
CA VAL A 41 -5.58 13.66 11.20
C VAL A 41 -4.17 14.22 11.22
N THR A 42 -3.64 14.53 10.04
CA THR A 42 -2.35 15.22 9.93
C THR A 42 -2.54 16.73 10.09
N MET A 43 -1.48 17.46 10.44
CA MET A 43 -1.50 18.92 10.44
C MET A 43 -1.89 19.48 9.06
N MET A 44 -1.53 18.79 7.98
CA MET A 44 -1.86 19.18 6.61
C MET A 44 -3.36 19.04 6.32
N ASP A 45 -4.00 17.99 6.83
CA ASP A 45 -5.47 17.83 6.75
C ASP A 45 -6.21 18.93 7.50
N ILE A 46 -5.70 19.31 8.66
CA ILE A 46 -6.27 20.39 9.47
C ILE A 46 -6.13 21.73 8.74
N MET A 47 -4.93 22.05 8.25
CA MET A 47 -4.70 23.30 7.50
C MET A 47 -5.55 23.35 6.23
N SER A 48 -5.65 22.24 5.50
CA SER A 48 -6.52 22.11 4.33
C SER A 48 -8.00 22.33 4.69
N THR A 49 -8.46 21.72 5.79
CA THR A 49 -9.83 21.88 6.27
C THR A 49 -10.13 23.29 6.75
N VAL A 50 -9.21 23.91 7.50
CA VAL A 50 -9.33 25.31 7.93
C VAL A 50 -9.37 26.25 6.73
N ASN A 51 -8.53 26.04 5.74
CA ASN A 51 -8.54 26.85 4.51
C ASN A 51 -9.85 26.70 3.71
N LEU A 52 -10.44 25.51 3.69
CA LEU A 52 -11.70 25.24 3.01
C LEU A 52 -12.92 25.74 3.78
N ALA A 53 -12.93 25.57 5.10
CA ALA A 53 -14.07 25.91 5.96
C ALA A 53 -14.02 27.35 6.46
N GLY A 54 -12.84 27.93 6.66
CA GLY A 54 -12.63 29.23 7.30
C GLY A 54 -13.40 30.38 6.67
N LYS A 55 -13.46 30.41 5.33
CA LYS A 55 -14.24 31.46 4.61
C LYS A 55 -15.73 31.47 4.95
N TYR A 56 -16.31 30.33 5.37
CA TYR A 56 -17.73 30.29 5.76
C TYR A 56 -18.00 30.87 7.14
N PHE A 57 -16.95 31.05 7.98
CA PHE A 57 -17.04 31.70 9.28
C PHE A 57 -16.84 33.21 9.21
N ILE A 58 -16.43 33.77 8.05
CA ILE A 58 -16.27 35.23 7.86
C ILE A 58 -17.57 36.00 8.17
N PRO A 59 -18.76 35.61 7.63
CA PRO A 59 -20.01 36.30 7.93
C PRO A 59 -20.35 36.27 9.43
N LEU A 60 -20.07 35.19 10.13
CA LEU A 60 -20.26 35.06 11.57
C LEU A 60 -19.32 36.01 12.35
N GLY A 61 -18.06 36.12 11.92
CA GLY A 61 -17.09 37.06 12.49
C GLY A 61 -17.50 38.50 12.28
N ILE A 62 -18.00 38.84 11.08
CA ILE A 62 -18.54 40.21 10.79
C ILE A 62 -19.76 40.50 11.67
N LEU A 63 -20.69 39.53 11.79
CA LEU A 63 -21.87 39.72 12.65
C LEU A 63 -21.45 39.92 14.12
N LEU A 64 -20.51 39.16 14.63
CA LEU A 64 -19.98 39.30 15.98
C LEU A 64 -19.35 40.68 16.20
N LEU A 65 -18.58 41.19 15.23
CA LEU A 65 -18.00 42.53 15.27
C LEU A 65 -19.08 43.60 15.31
N LEU A 66 -20.13 43.48 14.47
CA LEU A 66 -21.26 44.41 14.46
C LEU A 66 -22.03 44.39 15.78
N ILE A 67 -22.19 43.20 16.40
CA ILE A 67 -22.82 43.10 17.74
C ILE A 67 -21.98 43.83 18.79
N ILE A 68 -20.66 43.65 18.80
CA ILE A 68 -19.75 44.32 19.74
C ILE A 68 -19.83 45.85 19.55
N ILE A 69 -19.74 46.32 18.31
CA ILE A 69 -19.87 47.75 17.99
C ILE A 69 -21.23 48.28 18.47
N GLY A 70 -22.31 47.54 18.20
CA GLY A 70 -23.65 47.91 18.62
C GLY A 70 -23.79 47.98 20.14
N ILE A 71 -23.22 47.02 20.89
CA ILE A 71 -23.20 47.08 22.37
C ILE A 71 -22.49 48.36 22.87
N ILE A 72 -21.39 48.74 22.22
CA ILE A 72 -20.61 49.93 22.58
C ILE A 72 -21.40 51.23 22.22
N VAL A 73 -21.91 51.32 21.00
CA VAL A 73 -22.58 52.50 20.48
C VAL A 73 -23.92 52.75 21.19
N PHE A 74 -24.69 51.67 21.39
CA PHE A 74 -26.06 51.77 21.90
C PHE A 74 -26.21 51.66 23.43
N HIS A 75 -25.10 51.51 24.20
CA HIS A 75 -25.16 51.28 25.65
C HIS A 75 -25.92 52.38 26.40
N ASN A 76 -25.96 53.63 25.88
CA ASN A 76 -26.68 54.77 26.47
C ASN A 76 -28.15 54.86 26.04
N ARG A 77 -28.68 54.08 25.14
CA ARG A 77 -30.10 54.05 24.72
C ARG A 77 -30.99 53.57 25.86
N SER A 78 -32.30 53.58 25.65
CA SER A 78 -33.29 53.17 26.66
C SER A 78 -33.05 51.74 27.12
N ASP A 79 -33.46 51.39 28.33
CA ASP A 79 -33.28 50.04 28.89
C ASP A 79 -34.05 49.03 28.11
N ARG A 80 -35.21 49.37 27.54
CA ARG A 80 -36.01 48.52 26.64
C ARG A 80 -35.30 48.27 25.30
N PHE A 81 -34.68 49.31 24.69
CA PHE A 81 -33.90 49.18 23.49
C PHE A 81 -32.68 48.24 23.70
N ASN A 82 -31.94 48.45 24.82
CA ASN A 82 -30.80 47.62 25.16
C ASN A 82 -31.20 46.16 25.44
N PHE A 83 -32.36 45.93 26.01
CA PHE A 83 -32.93 44.60 26.21
C PHE A 83 -33.16 43.89 24.87
N TRP A 84 -33.92 44.52 23.95
CA TRP A 84 -34.19 44.00 22.63
C TRP A 84 -32.91 43.80 21.82
N PHE A 85 -32.04 44.79 21.75
CA PHE A 85 -30.79 44.71 21.01
C PHE A 85 -29.93 43.52 21.44
N LYS A 86 -29.80 43.24 22.74
CA LYS A 86 -29.00 42.14 23.26
C LYS A 86 -29.60 40.77 22.92
N TRP A 87 -30.91 40.63 23.09
CA TRP A 87 -31.58 39.37 22.84
C TRP A 87 -31.68 39.05 21.33
N GLU A 88 -32.05 40.01 20.52
CA GLU A 88 -32.08 39.84 19.08
C GLU A 88 -30.69 39.56 18.49
N SER A 89 -29.67 40.29 18.98
CA SER A 89 -28.28 40.01 18.60
C SER A 89 -27.84 38.59 18.94
N LEU A 90 -28.22 38.08 20.11
CA LEU A 90 -27.93 36.71 20.53
C LEU A 90 -28.65 35.67 19.64
N LEU A 91 -29.96 35.87 19.41
CA LEU A 91 -30.74 34.96 18.57
C LEU A 91 -30.27 34.98 17.12
N ALA A 92 -29.95 36.14 16.56
CA ALA A 92 -29.37 36.29 15.24
C ALA A 92 -28.00 35.58 15.13
N PHE A 93 -27.14 35.77 16.17
CA PHE A 93 -25.83 35.07 16.20
C PHE A 93 -25.98 33.55 16.23
N ILE A 94 -26.88 33.03 17.07
CA ILE A 94 -27.16 31.58 17.13
C ILE A 94 -27.70 31.08 15.79
N GLY A 95 -28.64 31.80 15.17
CA GLY A 95 -29.19 31.46 13.87
C GLY A 95 -28.13 31.39 12.77
N VAL A 96 -27.27 32.39 12.68
CA VAL A 96 -26.18 32.47 11.71
C VAL A 96 -25.11 31.38 12.01
N LEU A 97 -24.84 31.10 13.29
CA LEU A 97 -23.92 30.02 13.70
C LEU A 97 -24.47 28.66 13.24
N VAL A 98 -25.75 28.36 13.52
CA VAL A 98 -26.39 27.11 13.07
C VAL A 98 -26.31 26.98 11.54
N LEU A 99 -26.65 28.05 10.82
CA LEU A 99 -26.57 28.10 9.37
C LEU A 99 -25.12 27.84 8.88
N THR A 100 -24.15 28.52 9.48
CA THR A 100 -22.72 28.38 9.13
C THR A 100 -22.23 26.92 9.35
N VAL A 101 -22.56 26.35 10.52
CA VAL A 101 -22.21 24.94 10.84
C VAL A 101 -22.84 24.00 9.82
N ASN A 102 -24.11 24.20 9.49
CA ASN A 102 -24.79 23.38 8.47
C ASN A 102 -24.12 23.48 7.09
N ILE A 103 -23.81 24.69 6.63
CA ILE A 103 -23.12 24.93 5.36
C ILE A 103 -21.77 24.18 5.35
N VAL A 104 -21.02 24.25 6.43
CA VAL A 104 -19.73 23.58 6.56
C VAL A 104 -19.89 22.05 6.59
N MET A 105 -20.81 21.53 7.38
CA MET A 105 -21.04 20.09 7.53
C MET A 105 -21.59 19.43 6.25
N VAL A 106 -22.56 20.04 5.58
CA VAL A 106 -23.17 19.51 4.35
C VAL A 106 -22.33 19.84 3.11
N GLY A 107 -21.49 20.86 3.19
CA GLY A 107 -20.59 21.32 2.13
C GLY A 107 -19.20 20.69 2.24
N PRO A 108 -18.17 21.47 2.63
CA PRO A 108 -16.77 21.03 2.56
C PRO A 108 -16.43 19.83 3.45
N MET A 109 -17.14 19.64 4.57
CA MET A 109 -16.91 18.51 5.48
C MET A 109 -17.75 17.27 5.15
N ALA A 110 -18.69 17.37 4.22
CA ALA A 110 -19.67 16.30 3.97
C ALA A 110 -19.04 14.95 3.58
N ALA A 111 -17.98 14.97 2.80
CA ALA A 111 -17.31 13.75 2.36
C ALA A 111 -16.59 13.08 3.54
N LEU A 112 -15.80 13.81 4.30
CA LEU A 112 -15.11 13.30 5.50
C LEU A 112 -16.09 12.77 6.54
N LEU A 113 -17.14 13.53 6.86
CA LEU A 113 -18.19 13.12 7.80
C LEU A 113 -18.92 11.85 7.33
N SER A 114 -19.09 11.69 6.01
CA SER A 114 -19.73 10.51 5.45
C SER A 114 -18.92 9.23 5.71
N VAL A 115 -17.60 9.31 5.68
CA VAL A 115 -16.72 8.18 6.03
C VAL A 115 -16.66 7.99 7.54
N GLN A 116 -16.42 9.07 8.30
CA GLN A 116 -16.29 9.00 9.76
C GLN A 116 -17.57 8.46 10.44
N GLN A 117 -18.74 8.81 9.92
CA GLN A 117 -20.06 8.38 10.42
C GLN A 117 -20.62 7.16 9.67
N ALA A 118 -19.75 6.39 8.99
CA ALA A 118 -20.16 5.18 8.30
C ALA A 118 -20.81 4.18 9.26
N GLN A 119 -22.01 3.74 8.96
CA GLN A 119 -22.70 2.70 9.73
C GLN A 119 -22.45 1.34 9.08
N LEU A 120 -21.26 0.79 9.36
CA LEU A 120 -20.81 -0.48 8.82
C LEU A 120 -21.59 -1.66 9.43
N GLY A 121 -21.69 -2.74 8.69
CA GLY A 121 -22.18 -4.03 9.18
C GLY A 121 -21.16 -4.71 10.09
N THR A 122 -21.58 -5.79 10.74
CA THR A 122 -20.75 -6.57 11.66
C THR A 122 -20.28 -7.85 10.98
N VAL A 123 -18.98 -8.09 11.01
CA VAL A 123 -18.39 -9.35 10.56
C VAL A 123 -18.66 -10.42 11.62
N SER A 124 -19.27 -11.53 11.23
CA SER A 124 -19.60 -12.61 12.17
C SER A 124 -18.36 -13.28 12.75
N SER A 125 -18.48 -13.77 14.01
CA SER A 125 -17.40 -14.53 14.67
C SER A 125 -16.98 -15.77 13.86
N LYS A 126 -17.92 -16.40 13.14
CA LYS A 126 -17.63 -17.54 12.25
C LYS A 126 -16.72 -17.12 11.10
N THR A 127 -16.99 -15.97 10.46
CA THR A 127 -16.14 -15.42 9.39
C THR A 127 -14.75 -15.09 9.93
N LEU A 128 -14.66 -14.36 11.06
CA LEU A 128 -13.38 -13.99 11.68
C LEU A 128 -12.53 -15.21 12.07
N LYS A 129 -13.15 -16.28 12.63
CA LYS A 129 -12.44 -17.53 12.92
C LYS A 129 -11.89 -18.19 11.67
N LYS A 130 -12.65 -18.20 10.55
CA LYS A 130 -12.17 -18.77 9.29
C LYS A 130 -11.05 -17.94 8.69
N SER A 131 -11.15 -16.62 8.76
CA SER A 131 -10.09 -15.69 8.31
C SER A 131 -8.81 -15.87 9.13
N ALA A 132 -8.93 -16.00 10.46
CA ALA A 132 -7.80 -16.25 11.35
C ALA A 132 -7.10 -17.59 11.07
N ALA A 133 -7.87 -18.65 10.73
CA ALA A 133 -7.29 -19.92 10.30
C ALA A 133 -6.55 -19.78 8.95
N THR A 134 -7.12 -19.02 8.00
CA THR A 134 -6.47 -18.73 6.71
C THR A 134 -5.17 -17.93 6.89
N ASP A 135 -5.15 -16.98 7.84
CA ASP A 135 -3.95 -16.23 8.22
C ASP A 135 -2.85 -17.17 8.74
N GLU A 136 -3.17 -18.08 9.67
CA GLU A 136 -2.24 -19.07 10.20
C GLU A 136 -1.72 -20.02 9.10
N ASP A 137 -2.61 -20.50 8.21
CA ASP A 137 -2.25 -21.37 7.08
C ASP A 137 -1.25 -20.69 6.14
N ILE A 138 -1.50 -19.42 5.77
CA ILE A 138 -0.59 -18.63 4.89
C ILE A 138 0.76 -18.45 5.58
N ALA A 139 0.78 -18.08 6.86
CA ALA A 139 2.01 -17.90 7.61
C ALA A 139 2.82 -19.19 7.73
N GLY A 140 2.15 -20.34 7.92
CA GLY A 140 2.78 -21.65 7.98
C GLY A 140 3.36 -22.10 6.64
N GLU A 141 2.67 -21.87 5.53
CA GLU A 141 3.18 -22.20 4.19
C GLU A 141 4.24 -21.21 3.70
N GLY A 142 4.20 -19.95 4.18
CA GLY A 142 5.10 -18.90 3.74
C GLY A 142 6.42 -18.83 4.52
N ALA A 143 6.46 -19.31 5.77
CA ALA A 143 7.70 -19.33 6.55
C ALA A 143 8.79 -20.16 5.84
N VAL A 144 9.99 -19.56 5.71
CA VAL A 144 11.11 -20.15 4.98
C VAL A 144 12.18 -20.67 5.93
N LEU A 145 12.45 -21.96 5.88
CA LEU A 145 13.60 -22.55 6.57
C LEU A 145 14.89 -22.26 5.77
N LEU A 146 15.75 -21.40 6.32
CA LEU A 146 17.00 -20.98 5.67
C LEU A 146 18.20 -21.88 6.00
N LYS A 147 18.23 -22.38 7.22
CA LYS A 147 19.34 -23.21 7.74
C LYS A 147 18.77 -24.29 8.66
N ASN A 148 19.25 -25.53 8.53
CA ASN A 148 18.92 -26.64 9.43
C ASN A 148 20.08 -27.61 9.52
N GLN A 149 21.19 -27.17 10.12
CA GLN A 149 22.40 -27.96 10.33
C GLN A 149 22.14 -28.99 11.42
N ASP A 150 22.68 -30.22 11.22
CA ASP A 150 22.52 -31.35 12.14
C ASP A 150 21.05 -31.73 12.43
N ASN A 151 20.11 -31.29 11.57
CA ASN A 151 18.66 -31.43 11.79
C ASN A 151 18.23 -30.89 13.15
N VAL A 152 18.77 -29.73 13.57
CA VAL A 152 18.45 -29.08 14.86
C VAL A 152 16.96 -28.79 15.00
N LEU A 153 16.29 -28.52 13.89
CA LEU A 153 14.83 -28.41 13.81
C LEU A 153 14.23 -29.66 13.15
N PRO A 154 13.05 -30.09 13.60
CA PRO A 154 12.25 -29.54 14.69
C PRO A 154 12.79 -29.87 16.08
N PHE A 155 12.43 -29.09 17.10
CA PHE A 155 12.72 -29.40 18.50
C PHE A 155 11.81 -30.54 19.02
N ASP A 156 12.04 -31.74 18.50
CA ASP A 156 11.26 -32.93 18.86
C ASP A 156 11.48 -33.31 20.34
N GLY A 157 10.41 -33.62 21.05
CA GLY A 157 10.44 -34.09 22.46
C GLY A 157 10.74 -33.00 23.48
N GLN A 158 11.42 -31.94 23.13
CA GLN A 158 11.79 -30.85 24.05
C GLN A 158 10.60 -29.90 24.31
N LYS A 159 10.26 -29.67 25.59
CA LYS A 159 9.19 -28.75 25.95
C LYS A 159 9.71 -27.36 26.33
N ASN A 160 10.83 -27.28 27.01
CA ASN A 160 11.38 -26.01 27.48
C ASN A 160 12.17 -25.32 26.36
N VAL A 161 12.02 -24.00 26.25
CA VAL A 161 12.73 -23.19 25.25
C VAL A 161 13.08 -21.82 25.81
N ASN A 162 14.29 -21.36 25.58
CA ASN A 162 14.73 -19.99 25.83
C ASN A 162 14.48 -19.13 24.59
N ILE A 163 13.95 -17.92 24.78
CA ILE A 163 13.72 -16.99 23.67
C ILE A 163 14.47 -15.69 23.99
N PHE A 164 15.42 -15.34 23.13
CA PHE A 164 16.29 -14.17 23.23
C PHE A 164 15.97 -13.14 22.15
N GLY A 165 16.49 -11.93 22.38
CA GLY A 165 16.29 -10.76 21.53
C GLY A 165 15.05 -9.96 21.95
N TRP A 166 15.22 -8.65 22.09
CA TRP A 166 14.12 -7.75 22.46
C TRP A 166 12.91 -7.89 21.53
N ALA A 167 13.17 -8.13 20.25
CA ALA A 167 12.13 -8.36 19.23
C ALA A 167 11.21 -9.56 19.55
N SER A 168 11.62 -10.48 20.42
CA SER A 168 10.79 -11.61 20.84
C SER A 168 9.53 -11.18 21.60
N THR A 169 9.61 -10.09 22.35
CA THR A 169 8.47 -9.53 23.10
C THR A 169 7.73 -8.44 22.33
N ASN A 170 8.34 -7.91 21.28
CA ASN A 170 7.80 -6.88 20.41
C ASN A 170 8.04 -7.21 18.93
N PRO A 171 7.54 -8.36 18.42
CA PRO A 171 7.75 -8.74 17.03
C PRO A 171 6.95 -7.86 16.08
N LEU A 172 7.34 -7.88 14.79
CA LEU A 172 6.55 -7.30 13.71
C LEU A 172 5.47 -8.29 13.27
N TYR A 173 4.23 -7.82 13.22
CA TYR A 173 3.08 -8.55 12.65
C TYR A 173 2.84 -8.19 11.19
N GLY A 174 3.38 -7.09 10.74
CA GLY A 174 3.33 -6.51 9.38
C GLY A 174 4.13 -5.22 9.36
N GLY A 175 3.96 -4.41 8.33
CA GLY A 175 4.54 -3.07 8.25
C GLY A 175 3.66 -1.99 8.87
N THR A 176 3.99 -0.72 8.61
CA THR A 176 3.27 0.46 9.10
C THR A 176 2.74 1.31 7.94
N GLY A 177 1.83 2.25 8.24
CA GLY A 177 1.17 3.08 7.24
C GLY A 177 -0.13 2.47 6.71
N SER A 178 -0.55 2.83 5.51
CA SER A 178 -1.80 2.36 4.90
C SER A 178 -1.83 0.85 4.64
N GLY A 179 -0.67 0.24 4.43
CA GLY A 179 -0.49 -1.21 4.33
C GLY A 179 -0.30 -1.92 5.67
N GLY A 180 -0.39 -1.20 6.76
CA GLY A 180 -0.07 -1.68 8.10
C GLY A 180 -1.10 -2.63 8.70
N VAL A 181 -0.84 -3.01 9.95
CA VAL A 181 -1.60 -4.00 10.71
C VAL A 181 -2.77 -3.33 11.45
N GLY A 182 -3.95 -3.93 11.40
CA GLY A 182 -5.13 -3.47 12.13
C GLY A 182 -5.03 -3.67 13.65
N ALA A 183 -5.96 -3.05 14.40
CA ALA A 183 -5.96 -3.00 15.87
C ALA A 183 -6.51 -4.25 16.58
N ILE A 184 -6.68 -5.40 15.90
CA ILE A 184 -7.23 -6.61 16.51
C ILE A 184 -6.18 -7.31 17.38
N LYS A 185 -6.63 -7.98 18.44
CA LYS A 185 -5.77 -8.80 19.31
C LYS A 185 -5.01 -9.85 18.51
N GLN A 186 -3.70 -9.80 18.59
CA GLN A 186 -2.76 -10.66 17.89
C GLN A 186 -2.23 -11.75 18.83
N THR A 187 -1.97 -12.93 18.28
CA THR A 187 -1.21 -13.95 19.00
C THR A 187 0.26 -13.55 19.04
N ASN A 188 0.81 -13.31 20.23
CA ASN A 188 2.23 -12.98 20.34
C ASN A 188 3.11 -14.25 20.22
N LEU A 189 4.42 -14.05 20.07
CA LEU A 189 5.35 -15.15 19.87
C LEU A 189 5.32 -16.18 21.02
N TYR A 190 5.26 -15.71 22.27
CA TYR A 190 5.24 -16.59 23.43
C TYR A 190 3.96 -17.42 23.47
N GLN A 191 2.80 -16.80 23.21
CA GLN A 191 1.53 -17.52 23.08
C GLN A 191 1.55 -18.55 21.94
N GLY A 192 2.13 -18.18 20.78
CA GLY A 192 2.29 -19.12 19.66
C GLY A 192 3.15 -20.33 20.02
N MET A 193 4.22 -20.13 20.77
CA MET A 193 5.06 -21.21 21.27
C MET A 193 4.32 -22.08 22.31
N GLU A 194 3.57 -21.48 23.23
CA GLU A 194 2.74 -22.19 24.21
C GLU A 194 1.64 -23.02 23.53
N ASN A 195 0.94 -22.46 22.55
CA ASN A 195 -0.08 -23.15 21.75
C ASN A 195 0.51 -24.35 20.98
N ALA A 196 1.77 -24.28 20.59
CA ALA A 196 2.50 -25.40 19.98
C ALA A 196 2.92 -26.48 21.00
N GLY A 197 2.84 -26.21 22.31
CA GLY A 197 3.18 -27.11 23.40
C GLY A 197 4.58 -26.93 23.98
N PHE A 198 5.20 -25.76 23.72
CA PHE A 198 6.41 -25.35 24.42
C PHE A 198 6.12 -24.69 25.75
N LYS A 199 7.13 -24.63 26.62
CA LYS A 199 7.19 -23.83 27.82
C LYS A 199 8.30 -22.79 27.64
N PRO A 200 7.98 -21.56 27.25
CA PRO A 200 8.98 -20.51 27.14
C PRO A 200 9.54 -20.09 28.51
N ASN A 201 10.80 -19.68 28.55
CA ASN A 201 11.42 -19.14 29.77
C ASN A 201 10.86 -17.72 30.08
N MET A 202 9.95 -17.62 31.03
CA MET A 202 9.27 -16.37 31.39
C MET A 202 10.19 -15.36 32.10
N GLN A 203 11.33 -15.78 32.66
CA GLN A 203 12.32 -14.83 33.17
C GLN A 203 12.91 -13.97 32.07
N LEU A 204 13.21 -14.57 30.90
CA LEU A 204 13.67 -13.82 29.72
C LEU A 204 12.56 -12.90 29.17
N TYR A 205 11.31 -13.39 29.12
CA TYR A 205 10.18 -12.56 28.72
C TYR A 205 10.08 -11.30 29.58
N ASN A 206 10.09 -11.48 30.91
CA ASN A 206 9.98 -10.36 31.83
C ASN A 206 11.17 -9.40 31.73
N PHE A 207 12.39 -9.92 31.54
CA PHE A 207 13.58 -9.11 31.31
C PHE A 207 13.41 -8.14 30.13
N TYR A 208 13.02 -8.64 28.96
CA TYR A 208 12.82 -7.80 27.79
C TYR A 208 11.64 -6.83 27.90
N ARG A 209 10.53 -7.28 28.51
CA ARG A 209 9.34 -6.42 28.74
C ARG A 209 9.62 -5.28 29.73
N HIS A 210 10.43 -5.50 30.75
CA HIS A 210 10.87 -4.44 31.66
C HIS A 210 11.89 -3.51 31.02
N TYR A 211 12.75 -4.02 30.14
CA TYR A 211 13.74 -3.19 29.44
C TYR A 211 13.06 -2.15 28.55
N ARG A 212 12.13 -2.58 27.70
CA ARG A 212 11.34 -1.66 26.85
C ARG A 212 10.02 -2.31 26.40
N LYS A 213 8.91 -1.58 26.61
CA LYS A 213 7.57 -2.08 26.23
C LYS A 213 7.21 -1.78 24.79
N ASP A 214 7.59 -0.60 24.27
CA ASP A 214 7.09 -0.09 23.00
C ASP A 214 8.13 -0.20 21.89
N ARG A 215 7.66 -0.63 20.70
CA ARG A 215 8.48 -0.69 19.51
C ARG A 215 8.71 0.73 18.93
N PRO A 216 9.97 1.06 18.54
CA PRO A 216 10.26 2.25 17.75
C PRO A 216 9.40 2.31 16.50
N GLN A 217 8.85 3.50 16.19
CA GLN A 217 7.91 3.68 15.10
C GLN A 217 8.62 4.18 13.85
N VAL A 218 8.41 3.46 12.75
CA VAL A 218 8.87 3.85 11.40
C VAL A 218 7.62 4.06 10.55
N GLN A 219 7.30 5.31 10.28
CA GLN A 219 6.14 5.70 9.49
C GLN A 219 6.34 7.12 8.92
N MET A 220 5.39 7.60 8.13
CA MET A 220 5.48 8.83 7.33
C MET A 220 5.99 10.06 8.11
N ASN A 221 5.54 10.24 9.36
CA ASN A 221 5.87 11.41 10.20
C ASN A 221 6.84 11.09 11.34
N THR A 222 7.27 9.83 11.50
CA THR A 222 8.13 9.39 12.59
C THR A 222 9.08 8.34 12.07
N GLN A 223 10.37 8.62 12.08
CA GLN A 223 11.41 7.70 11.63
C GLN A 223 12.37 7.41 12.79
N ASP A 224 11.93 6.57 13.73
CA ASP A 224 12.76 6.06 14.81
C ASP A 224 13.33 4.69 14.41
N TRP A 225 14.58 4.68 13.98
CA TRP A 225 15.31 3.50 13.51
C TRP A 225 16.01 2.74 14.64
N THR A 226 15.67 3.01 15.90
CA THR A 226 16.29 2.38 17.06
C THR A 226 16.09 0.87 17.06
N LEU A 227 17.20 0.14 17.29
CA LEU A 227 17.20 -1.28 17.57
C LEU A 227 17.43 -1.45 19.07
N PRO A 228 16.37 -1.70 19.85
CA PRO A 228 16.45 -1.59 21.30
C PRO A 228 16.90 -2.91 21.96
N GLU A 229 17.98 -3.53 21.46
CA GLU A 229 18.56 -4.70 22.12
C GLU A 229 19.32 -4.30 23.39
N PRO A 230 19.13 -4.97 24.54
CA PRO A 230 19.86 -4.69 25.76
C PRO A 230 21.36 -4.94 25.60
N LYS A 231 22.20 -4.13 26.27
CA LYS A 231 23.65 -4.34 26.28
C LYS A 231 24.02 -5.71 26.84
N ALA A 232 25.05 -6.35 26.30
CA ALA A 232 25.48 -7.66 26.72
C ALA A 232 25.82 -7.76 28.23
N SER A 233 26.20 -6.64 28.90
CA SER A 233 26.44 -6.57 30.34
C SER A 233 25.18 -6.77 31.19
N THR A 234 23.99 -6.48 30.63
CA THR A 234 22.70 -6.66 31.37
C THR A 234 22.27 -8.12 31.47
N TYR A 235 22.84 -8.99 30.64
CA TYR A 235 22.63 -10.44 30.73
C TYR A 235 23.51 -11.01 31.86
N SER A 236 23.02 -10.95 33.10
CA SER A 236 23.77 -11.38 34.27
C SER A 236 24.14 -12.86 34.20
N THR A 237 25.24 -13.23 34.88
CA THR A 237 25.64 -14.66 35.01
C THR A 237 24.53 -15.51 35.62
N LYS A 238 23.81 -14.98 36.64
CA LYS A 238 22.68 -15.67 37.27
C LYS A 238 21.56 -15.97 36.26
N MET A 239 21.18 -14.99 35.45
CA MET A 239 20.16 -15.14 34.40
C MET A 239 20.58 -16.15 33.31
N MET A 240 21.82 -16.08 32.85
CA MET A 240 22.34 -16.99 31.85
C MET A 240 22.46 -18.43 32.36
N ASN A 241 22.89 -18.63 33.61
CA ASN A 241 22.93 -19.95 34.26
C ASN A 241 21.52 -20.53 34.41
N HIS A 242 20.55 -19.71 34.85
CA HIS A 242 19.16 -20.14 34.92
C HIS A 242 18.63 -20.56 33.53
N ALA A 243 18.87 -19.75 32.52
CA ALA A 243 18.44 -20.07 31.15
C ALA A 243 19.10 -21.36 30.60
N LYS A 244 20.40 -21.57 30.88
CA LYS A 244 21.11 -22.79 30.53
C LYS A 244 20.54 -24.04 31.21
N ASN A 245 20.23 -23.93 32.49
CA ASN A 245 19.60 -25.02 33.24
C ASN A 245 18.15 -25.29 32.80
N TYR A 246 17.48 -24.28 32.23
CA TYR A 246 16.12 -24.39 31.75
C TYR A 246 16.00 -25.18 30.47
N SER A 247 16.92 -24.96 29.48
CA SER A 247 16.92 -25.66 28.19
C SER A 247 18.22 -25.45 27.46
N ASP A 248 18.71 -26.49 26.76
CA ASP A 248 19.79 -26.39 25.77
C ASP A 248 19.38 -25.67 24.44
N ASN A 249 18.06 -25.49 24.24
CA ASN A 249 17.51 -24.89 23.04
C ASN A 249 17.26 -23.39 23.22
N ALA A 250 17.73 -22.59 22.29
CA ALA A 250 17.52 -21.15 22.27
C ALA A 250 16.96 -20.70 20.91
N VAL A 251 15.94 -19.87 20.92
CA VAL A 251 15.42 -19.13 19.77
C VAL A 251 15.84 -17.67 19.92
N VAL A 252 16.46 -17.10 18.90
CA VAL A 252 16.85 -15.68 18.88
C VAL A 252 16.04 -14.96 17.82
N VAL A 253 15.38 -13.87 18.18
CA VAL A 253 14.54 -13.09 17.26
C VAL A 253 15.25 -11.79 16.88
N ILE A 254 15.48 -11.61 15.59
CA ILE A 254 16.04 -10.39 15.00
C ILE A 254 14.99 -9.79 14.07
N SER A 255 14.72 -8.48 14.20
CA SER A 255 13.70 -7.86 13.37
C SER A 255 14.11 -6.50 12.81
N ARG A 256 13.60 -6.18 11.61
CA ARG A 256 13.80 -4.89 10.94
C ARG A 256 12.47 -4.35 10.45
N SER A 257 12.12 -3.14 10.88
CA SER A 257 10.88 -2.47 10.49
C SER A 257 11.01 -1.83 9.11
N GLY A 258 10.01 -1.99 8.26
CA GLY A 258 9.75 -1.16 7.11
C GLY A 258 8.41 -0.45 7.28
N GLY A 259 8.22 0.68 6.60
CA GLY A 259 7.00 1.46 6.72
C GLY A 259 6.81 2.45 5.57
N GLU A 260 5.58 2.90 5.42
CA GLU A 260 5.21 3.92 4.45
C GLU A 260 5.89 5.26 4.79
N GLY A 261 6.43 5.93 3.76
CA GLY A 261 7.05 7.25 3.85
C GLY A 261 8.53 7.24 4.20
N ALA A 262 9.16 6.07 4.41
CA ALA A 262 10.56 5.97 4.82
C ALA A 262 11.25 4.73 4.24
N ASP A 263 12.23 4.94 3.35
CA ASP A 263 13.16 3.88 2.96
C ASP A 263 14.17 3.60 4.08
N LEU A 264 14.65 2.36 4.14
CA LEU A 264 15.58 1.93 5.19
C LEU A 264 16.95 2.62 5.04
N PRO A 265 17.61 3.02 6.15
CA PRO A 265 18.90 3.68 6.10
C PRO A 265 20.03 2.78 5.55
N LYS A 266 20.73 3.28 4.55
CA LYS A 266 21.96 2.65 3.99
C LYS A 266 23.20 2.88 4.84
N ASP A 267 23.17 3.88 5.71
CA ASP A 267 24.21 4.22 6.68
C ASP A 267 23.56 4.73 7.97
N MET A 268 23.60 3.91 9.01
CA MET A 268 23.01 4.22 10.32
C MET A 268 23.76 5.32 11.07
N THR A 269 24.96 5.70 10.64
CA THR A 269 25.73 6.83 11.20
C THR A 269 25.43 8.16 10.50
N ASN A 270 24.64 8.11 9.40
CA ASN A 270 24.25 9.29 8.62
C ASN A 270 22.78 9.19 8.23
N LEU A 271 21.90 9.32 9.22
CA LEU A 271 20.47 9.24 9.03
C LEU A 271 19.91 10.45 8.28
N PRO A 272 18.79 10.30 7.55
CA PRO A 272 18.07 11.41 6.95
C PRO A 272 17.65 12.45 8.00
N LYS A 273 17.50 13.71 7.58
CA LYS A 273 17.03 14.78 8.47
C LYS A 273 15.66 14.45 9.06
N GLY A 274 15.56 14.51 10.40
CA GLY A 274 14.34 14.18 11.14
C GLY A 274 14.20 12.71 11.55
N ALA A 275 15.07 11.84 11.05
CA ALA A 275 15.20 10.48 11.54
C ALA A 275 16.08 10.41 12.79
N VAL A 276 15.77 9.47 13.68
CA VAL A 276 16.47 9.35 14.98
C VAL A 276 16.91 7.92 15.24
N TYR A 277 17.92 7.78 16.08
CA TYR A 277 18.39 6.53 16.65
C TYR A 277 18.75 6.75 18.12
N TYR A 278 18.06 6.08 19.02
CA TYR A 278 18.25 6.17 20.48
C TYR A 278 18.89 4.91 21.07
N GLY A 279 19.57 4.11 20.25
CA GLY A 279 20.30 2.93 20.70
C GLY A 279 21.63 3.25 21.39
N ASN A 280 22.49 2.26 21.56
CA ASN A 280 23.76 2.43 22.23
C ASN A 280 24.77 3.15 21.34
N LYS A 281 25.60 4.04 21.94
CA LYS A 281 26.66 4.71 21.22
C LYS A 281 27.65 3.68 20.63
N GLY A 282 27.90 3.77 19.33
CA GLY A 282 28.82 2.89 18.62
C GLY A 282 28.22 1.53 18.21
N ASP A 283 26.90 1.40 18.21
CA ASP A 283 26.23 0.20 17.68
C ASP A 283 26.51 -0.02 16.21
N PHE A 284 26.65 1.05 15.43
CA PHE A 284 26.96 1.00 14.01
C PHE A 284 28.31 1.63 13.67
N LYS A 285 28.99 1.04 12.70
CA LYS A 285 30.19 1.60 12.05
C LYS A 285 29.77 2.46 10.85
N LYS A 286 30.61 3.43 10.45
CA LYS A 286 30.39 4.24 9.25
C LYS A 286 30.13 3.36 8.00
N GLY A 287 29.05 3.66 7.28
CA GLY A 287 28.64 2.91 6.09
C GLY A 287 27.95 1.57 6.39
N GLN A 288 27.65 1.28 7.66
CA GLN A 288 26.87 0.09 8.06
C GLN A 288 25.37 0.39 7.94
N SER A 289 24.65 -0.47 7.24
CA SER A 289 23.22 -0.29 6.97
C SER A 289 22.34 -0.84 8.08
N TYR A 290 21.07 -0.42 8.08
CA TYR A 290 20.02 -0.96 8.95
C TYR A 290 19.75 -2.46 8.71
N LEU A 291 20.08 -2.98 7.52
CA LEU A 291 19.91 -4.40 7.15
C LEU A 291 21.03 -5.32 7.68
N GLN A 292 22.00 -4.77 8.41
CA GLN A 292 23.04 -5.54 9.10
C GLN A 292 22.70 -5.65 10.59
N ILE A 293 23.20 -6.70 11.25
CA ILE A 293 23.11 -6.77 12.71
C ILE A 293 24.07 -5.75 13.33
N ASP A 294 23.60 -5.05 14.35
CA ASP A 294 24.39 -4.06 15.06
C ASP A 294 25.37 -4.72 16.06
N LYS A 295 26.19 -3.91 16.72
CA LYS A 295 27.15 -4.40 17.71
C LYS A 295 26.49 -5.07 18.89
N THR A 296 25.38 -4.52 19.39
CA THR A 296 24.66 -5.03 20.56
C THR A 296 23.98 -6.37 20.26
N GLU A 297 23.32 -6.50 19.10
CA GLU A 297 22.76 -7.77 18.60
C GLU A 297 23.86 -8.85 18.42
N ARG A 298 25.02 -8.44 17.86
CA ARG A 298 26.18 -9.34 17.68
C ARG A 298 26.71 -9.85 19.02
N GLN A 299 26.80 -8.97 20.03
CA GLN A 299 27.23 -9.32 21.39
C GLN A 299 26.23 -10.26 22.08
N MET A 300 24.92 -10.04 21.92
CA MET A 300 23.88 -10.94 22.41
C MET A 300 24.04 -12.33 21.75
N LEU A 301 24.12 -12.39 20.42
CA LEU A 301 24.35 -13.66 19.71
C LEU A 301 25.62 -14.39 20.16
N THR A 302 26.71 -13.68 20.40
CA THR A 302 27.96 -14.26 20.92
C THR A 302 27.72 -14.90 22.29
N LYS A 303 26.98 -14.21 23.16
CA LYS A 303 26.65 -14.73 24.50
C LYS A 303 25.72 -15.95 24.43
N VAL A 304 24.71 -15.93 23.55
CA VAL A 304 23.82 -17.07 23.33
C VAL A 304 24.58 -18.25 22.72
N ASN A 305 25.38 -18.03 21.70
CA ASN A 305 26.20 -19.07 21.08
C ASN A 305 27.15 -19.78 22.06
N LYS A 306 27.73 -19.04 23.04
CA LYS A 306 28.61 -19.58 24.06
C LYS A 306 27.87 -20.50 25.07
N ASN A 307 26.59 -20.23 25.33
CA ASN A 307 25.87 -20.89 26.42
C ASN A 307 24.90 -21.99 25.97
N PHE A 308 24.50 -22.05 24.70
CA PHE A 308 23.48 -22.97 24.22
C PHE A 308 24.00 -23.78 23.02
N LYS A 309 23.64 -25.06 22.96
CA LYS A 309 24.08 -26.01 21.93
C LYS A 309 23.26 -25.94 20.64
N ASN A 310 21.98 -25.57 20.76
CA ASN A 310 21.00 -25.56 19.69
C ASN A 310 20.39 -24.15 19.60
N VAL A 311 20.92 -23.33 18.72
CA VAL A 311 20.44 -21.96 18.52
C VAL A 311 19.72 -21.86 17.17
N VAL A 312 18.50 -21.36 17.19
CA VAL A 312 17.68 -21.08 16.01
C VAL A 312 17.45 -19.58 15.92
N VAL A 313 17.76 -18.97 14.79
CA VAL A 313 17.52 -17.52 14.58
C VAL A 313 16.24 -17.34 13.75
N VAL A 314 15.31 -16.53 14.25
CA VAL A 314 14.11 -16.10 13.54
C VAL A 314 14.34 -14.70 12.99
N ILE A 315 14.27 -14.57 11.67
CA ILE A 315 14.41 -13.30 10.94
C ILE A 315 13.02 -12.74 10.68
N ASN A 316 12.62 -11.77 11.49
CA ASN A 316 11.33 -11.09 11.40
C ASN A 316 11.52 -9.74 10.67
N SER A 317 11.81 -9.81 9.36
CA SER A 317 12.08 -8.68 8.48
C SER A 317 11.54 -8.96 7.08
N ALA A 318 10.77 -8.06 6.51
CA ALA A 318 10.33 -8.10 5.13
C ALA A 318 11.48 -7.83 4.16
N ASN A 319 12.35 -6.88 4.51
CA ASN A 319 13.50 -6.53 3.70
C ASN A 319 14.61 -7.58 3.82
N PRO A 320 15.28 -7.95 2.73
CA PRO A 320 16.36 -8.92 2.73
C PRO A 320 17.59 -8.41 3.47
N MET A 321 17.78 -8.87 4.71
CA MET A 321 18.93 -8.57 5.54
C MET A 321 20.21 -9.28 5.06
N GLN A 322 21.37 -8.73 5.40
CA GLN A 322 22.64 -9.42 5.24
C GLN A 322 22.77 -10.50 6.31
N LEU A 323 22.51 -11.76 5.94
CA LEU A 323 22.45 -12.90 6.86
C LEU A 323 23.78 -13.67 6.96
N GLY A 324 24.89 -13.15 6.42
CA GLY A 324 26.21 -13.78 6.50
C GLY A 324 26.61 -14.14 7.93
N PHE A 325 26.20 -13.35 8.91
CA PHE A 325 26.46 -13.58 10.33
C PHE A 325 25.94 -14.94 10.85
N LEU A 326 24.95 -15.56 10.21
CA LEU A 326 24.46 -16.89 10.59
C LEU A 326 25.55 -17.99 10.52
N ASN A 327 26.65 -17.72 9.81
CA ASN A 327 27.77 -18.63 9.66
C ASN A 327 28.93 -18.30 10.65
N ASP A 328 28.87 -17.14 11.35
CA ASP A 328 29.89 -16.71 12.30
C ASP A 328 29.80 -17.46 13.65
N TYR A 329 28.72 -18.22 13.86
CA TYR A 329 28.36 -18.84 15.12
C TYR A 329 28.13 -20.33 14.98
N SER A 330 28.97 -21.16 15.59
CA SER A 330 28.96 -22.63 15.46
C SER A 330 27.67 -23.30 15.96
N HIS A 331 27.01 -22.71 16.97
CA HIS A 331 25.77 -23.25 17.54
C HIS A 331 24.50 -22.62 16.95
N VAL A 332 24.62 -21.64 16.07
CA VAL A 332 23.49 -21.18 15.24
C VAL A 332 23.26 -22.20 14.13
N LYS A 333 22.55 -23.27 14.46
CA LYS A 333 22.31 -24.41 13.58
C LYS A 333 21.04 -24.29 12.75
N GLY A 334 20.07 -23.46 13.17
CA GLY A 334 18.80 -23.23 12.48
C GLY A 334 18.55 -21.77 12.19
N ALA A 335 17.85 -21.49 11.09
CA ALA A 335 17.35 -20.15 10.80
C ALA A 335 16.01 -20.22 10.04
N ILE A 336 15.05 -19.41 10.45
CA ILE A 336 13.72 -19.28 9.83
C ILE A 336 13.47 -17.84 9.48
N TRP A 337 13.13 -17.55 8.22
CA TRP A 337 12.63 -16.26 7.81
C TRP A 337 11.11 -16.24 7.93
N MET A 338 10.57 -15.27 8.67
CA MET A 338 9.15 -15.04 8.86
C MET A 338 8.90 -13.54 9.07
N PRO A 339 8.67 -12.77 8.00
CA PRO A 339 8.39 -11.34 8.08
C PRO A 339 7.08 -11.08 8.79
N GLY A 340 6.28 -10.11 8.42
CA GLY A 340 4.99 -9.82 9.06
C GLY A 340 3.99 -10.98 8.98
N PRO A 341 3.84 -11.80 10.02
CA PRO A 341 3.07 -13.04 9.95
C PRO A 341 1.56 -12.88 10.14
N GLY A 342 1.07 -11.64 10.23
CA GLY A 342 -0.34 -11.37 10.48
C GLY A 342 -0.79 -11.62 11.91
N GLN A 343 -2.08 -11.82 12.08
CA GLN A 343 -2.73 -11.87 13.38
C GLN A 343 -2.43 -13.15 14.17
N GLN A 344 -2.37 -14.31 13.50
CA GLN A 344 -2.21 -15.64 14.12
C GLN A 344 -0.91 -16.35 13.74
N GLY A 345 -0.09 -15.72 12.89
CA GLY A 345 1.04 -16.41 12.28
C GLY A 345 2.12 -16.90 13.26
N PHE A 346 2.22 -16.36 14.47
CA PHE A 346 3.13 -16.92 15.48
C PHE A 346 2.69 -18.29 16.02
N ASN A 347 1.42 -18.69 15.87
CA ASN A 347 1.01 -20.09 16.05
C ASN A 347 1.70 -20.98 15.03
N ALA A 348 1.72 -20.57 13.77
CA ALA A 348 2.39 -21.30 12.69
C ALA A 348 3.91 -21.43 12.95
N LEU A 349 4.57 -20.37 13.43
CA LEU A 349 5.99 -20.45 13.81
C LEU A 349 6.23 -21.47 14.92
N GLY A 350 5.43 -21.43 15.97
CA GLY A 350 5.48 -22.42 17.05
C GLY A 350 5.29 -23.86 16.52
N ASN A 351 4.31 -24.07 15.63
CA ASN A 351 4.03 -25.36 15.01
C ASN A 351 5.20 -25.86 14.12
N ILE A 352 5.87 -24.95 13.40
CA ILE A 352 7.07 -25.27 12.60
C ILE A 352 8.20 -25.70 13.53
N ILE A 353 8.54 -24.88 14.53
CA ILE A 353 9.64 -25.19 15.47
C ILE A 353 9.38 -26.54 16.20
N ARG A 354 8.11 -26.85 16.50
CA ARG A 354 7.68 -28.08 17.13
C ARG A 354 7.68 -29.29 16.18
N GLY A 355 7.68 -29.07 14.86
CA GLY A 355 7.58 -30.14 13.86
C GLY A 355 6.17 -30.62 13.57
N LYS A 356 5.14 -29.89 14.03
CA LYS A 356 3.74 -30.15 13.66
C LYS A 356 3.44 -29.74 12.21
N THR A 357 4.16 -28.74 11.71
CA THR A 357 4.07 -28.25 10.34
C THR A 357 5.45 -28.35 9.69
N ASP A 358 5.52 -28.92 8.48
CA ASP A 358 6.73 -28.91 7.67
C ASP A 358 6.88 -27.54 6.98
N PRO A 359 8.01 -26.83 7.14
CA PRO A 359 8.25 -25.56 6.45
C PRO A 359 8.36 -25.82 4.95
N SER A 360 7.62 -25.06 4.17
CA SER A 360 7.57 -25.25 2.71
C SER A 360 7.65 -23.94 1.93
N GLY A 361 7.85 -22.83 2.61
CA GLY A 361 8.03 -21.51 2.00
C GLY A 361 9.31 -21.43 1.17
N ARG A 362 9.32 -20.49 0.22
CA ARG A 362 10.49 -20.16 -0.60
C ARG A 362 10.68 -18.65 -0.63
N LEU A 363 11.94 -18.21 -0.58
CA LEU A 363 12.27 -16.78 -0.64
C LEU A 363 11.72 -16.13 -1.91
N VAL A 364 11.30 -14.89 -1.75
CA VAL A 364 10.72 -14.06 -2.82
C VAL A 364 11.70 -13.03 -3.34
N ASP A 365 12.88 -12.94 -2.72
CA ASP A 365 13.98 -12.05 -3.05
C ASP A 365 15.31 -12.77 -2.99
N THR A 366 16.30 -12.27 -3.71
CA THR A 366 17.70 -12.69 -3.62
C THR A 366 18.36 -12.09 -2.38
N TYR A 367 18.95 -12.91 -1.53
CA TYR A 367 19.69 -12.46 -0.33
C TYR A 367 21.18 -12.38 -0.63
N LEU A 368 21.79 -11.26 -0.32
CA LEU A 368 23.18 -10.96 -0.61
C LEU A 368 24.02 -10.95 0.67
N TYR A 369 25.28 -11.34 0.57
CA TYR A 369 26.26 -11.11 1.64
C TYR A 369 26.55 -9.62 1.86
N ASN A 370 26.40 -8.81 0.80
CA ASN A 370 26.57 -7.36 0.83
C ASN A 370 25.55 -6.71 -0.09
N ASP A 371 24.61 -5.98 0.48
CA ASP A 371 23.53 -5.27 -0.22
C ASP A 371 24.04 -4.22 -1.24
N LYS A 372 25.28 -3.73 -1.08
CA LYS A 372 25.93 -2.84 -2.06
C LYS A 372 26.14 -3.49 -3.44
N ASN A 373 26.06 -4.82 -3.53
CA ASN A 373 26.12 -5.54 -4.79
C ASN A 373 24.78 -5.52 -5.58
N SER A 374 23.71 -5.00 -4.99
CA SER A 374 22.43 -4.80 -5.72
C SER A 374 22.67 -3.85 -6.90
N PRO A 375 22.22 -4.19 -8.12
CA PRO A 375 22.43 -3.36 -9.30
C PRO A 375 21.77 -1.98 -9.19
N SER A 376 20.71 -1.85 -8.42
CA SER A 376 20.02 -0.58 -8.16
C SER A 376 20.64 0.25 -7.03
N ASN A 377 21.65 -0.28 -6.29
CA ASN A 377 22.10 0.34 -5.04
C ASN A 377 22.49 1.81 -5.18
N ASN A 378 23.28 2.17 -6.21
CA ASN A 378 23.77 3.53 -6.39
C ASN A 378 22.73 4.48 -7.03
N ASN A 379 21.61 3.95 -7.51
CA ASN A 379 20.51 4.68 -8.14
C ASN A 379 19.19 4.56 -7.35
N PHE A 380 19.28 4.29 -6.05
CA PHE A 380 18.18 4.26 -5.10
C PHE A 380 18.46 5.20 -3.93
N GLY A 381 17.52 6.09 -3.59
CA GLY A 381 17.63 7.04 -2.48
C GLY A 381 17.29 8.48 -2.86
N ASP A 382 17.91 9.47 -2.20
CA ASP A 382 17.60 10.89 -2.36
C ASP A 382 18.51 11.57 -3.39
N PHE A 383 18.04 11.66 -4.63
CA PHE A 383 18.70 12.39 -5.70
C PHE A 383 17.84 13.54 -6.16
N GLN A 384 18.28 14.79 -5.95
CA GLN A 384 17.54 15.97 -6.36
C GLN A 384 18.20 16.64 -7.57
N TYR A 385 17.39 17.16 -8.48
CA TYR A 385 17.91 17.99 -9.56
C TYR A 385 18.48 19.29 -9.00
N SER A 386 19.63 19.70 -9.53
CA SER A 386 20.29 20.95 -9.11
C SER A 386 19.45 22.22 -9.36
N ASN A 387 18.51 22.16 -10.32
CA ASN A 387 17.52 23.20 -10.62
C ASN A 387 16.09 22.84 -10.13
N GLY A 388 15.92 21.75 -9.41
CA GLY A 388 14.59 21.19 -9.06
C GLY A 388 13.71 22.14 -8.26
N LYS A 389 14.27 22.88 -7.32
CA LYS A 389 13.52 23.86 -6.50
C LYS A 389 12.91 25.01 -7.31
N ARG A 390 13.51 25.38 -8.45
CA ARG A 390 12.97 26.41 -9.35
C ARG A 390 11.75 25.92 -10.14
N ILE A 391 11.65 24.60 -10.37
CA ILE A 391 10.54 24.00 -11.11
C ILE A 391 9.38 23.74 -10.16
N TYR A 392 9.65 23.06 -9.06
CA TYR A 392 8.66 22.73 -8.04
C TYR A 392 9.32 22.65 -6.67
N ASN A 393 8.75 23.31 -5.68
CA ASN A 393 9.23 23.35 -4.30
C ASN A 393 8.15 22.80 -3.37
N SER A 394 8.41 21.64 -2.79
CA SER A 394 7.58 21.02 -1.76
C SER A 394 8.26 21.20 -0.39
N GLY A 395 7.96 22.30 0.28
CA GLY A 395 8.65 22.70 1.49
C GLY A 395 10.13 23.02 1.21
N ASN A 396 11.06 22.31 1.83
CA ASN A 396 12.50 22.51 1.59
C ASN A 396 13.11 21.63 0.50
N LYS A 397 12.31 20.78 -0.17
CA LYS A 397 12.77 19.86 -1.22
C LYS A 397 12.33 20.31 -2.61
N GLY A 398 13.22 20.20 -3.59
CA GLY A 398 12.91 20.33 -5.01
C GLY A 398 12.49 19.00 -5.62
N LEU A 399 12.25 19.01 -6.96
CA LEU A 399 12.02 17.76 -7.70
C LEU A 399 13.22 16.84 -7.58
N ALA A 400 12.94 15.57 -7.38
CA ALA A 400 13.90 14.49 -7.29
C ALA A 400 13.83 13.58 -8.52
N PHE A 401 14.80 12.66 -8.64
CA PHE A 401 14.82 11.65 -9.70
C PHE A 401 15.43 10.34 -9.21
N ALA A 402 15.12 9.25 -9.91
CA ALA A 402 15.77 7.97 -9.79
C ALA A 402 15.98 7.37 -11.19
N ASN A 403 17.18 6.84 -11.45
CA ASN A 403 17.52 6.22 -12.71
C ASN A 403 17.45 4.69 -12.55
N TYR A 404 16.57 4.03 -13.27
CA TYR A 404 16.44 2.56 -13.26
C TYR A 404 17.40 1.95 -14.30
N THR A 405 18.69 2.26 -14.09
CA THR A 405 19.75 1.93 -15.05
C THR A 405 20.03 0.44 -15.16
N GLU A 406 19.61 -0.35 -14.19
CA GLU A 406 19.70 -1.81 -14.23
C GLU A 406 18.80 -2.43 -15.32
N GLY A 407 17.82 -1.69 -15.84
CA GLY A 407 16.90 -2.18 -16.86
C GLY A 407 16.10 -3.39 -16.40
N ILE A 408 16.10 -4.48 -17.18
CA ILE A 408 15.42 -5.74 -16.82
C ILE A 408 16.18 -6.58 -15.77
N TYR A 409 17.40 -6.18 -15.40
CA TYR A 409 18.29 -6.94 -14.52
C TYR A 409 18.04 -6.60 -13.04
N VAL A 410 16.83 -6.88 -12.55
CA VAL A 410 16.43 -6.73 -11.14
C VAL A 410 16.55 -8.06 -10.43
N GLY A 411 17.07 -8.08 -9.19
CA GLY A 411 17.14 -9.26 -8.35
C GLY A 411 17.91 -10.40 -8.98
N TYR A 412 17.39 -11.62 -8.87
CA TYR A 412 18.04 -12.85 -9.38
C TYR A 412 18.35 -12.76 -10.88
N LYS A 413 17.58 -12.04 -11.69
CA LYS A 413 17.84 -11.88 -13.12
C LYS A 413 19.22 -11.29 -13.39
N TYR A 414 19.66 -10.35 -12.55
CA TYR A 414 21.01 -9.81 -12.63
C TYR A 414 22.06 -10.83 -12.24
N PHE A 415 21.91 -11.43 -11.05
CA PHE A 415 22.93 -12.32 -10.50
C PHE A 415 23.11 -13.59 -11.31
N GLU A 416 22.02 -14.21 -11.76
CA GLU A 416 22.05 -15.39 -12.62
C GLU A 416 22.66 -15.10 -14.01
N THR A 417 22.34 -13.91 -14.57
CA THR A 417 22.86 -13.57 -15.90
C THR A 417 24.34 -13.21 -15.86
N ARG A 418 24.79 -12.52 -14.82
CA ARG A 418 26.15 -12.04 -14.72
C ARG A 418 27.11 -13.05 -14.12
N TYR A 419 26.68 -13.82 -13.15
CA TYR A 419 27.53 -14.69 -12.34
C TYR A 419 27.11 -16.15 -12.36
N GLY A 420 25.95 -16.51 -12.89
CA GLY A 420 25.39 -17.86 -12.79
C GLY A 420 26.22 -18.94 -13.45
N SER A 421 27.04 -18.62 -14.47
CA SER A 421 28.00 -19.54 -15.08
C SER A 421 29.28 -19.72 -14.25
N ASN A 422 29.56 -18.85 -13.28
CA ASN A 422 30.69 -18.95 -12.36
C ASN A 422 30.20 -19.15 -10.92
N ASN A 423 29.93 -20.42 -10.59
CA ASN A 423 29.36 -20.80 -9.29
C ASN A 423 30.21 -20.30 -8.09
N GLY A 424 31.55 -20.28 -8.21
CA GLY A 424 32.42 -19.77 -7.15
C GLY A 424 32.22 -18.25 -6.90
N GLN A 425 32.07 -17.44 -7.94
CA GLN A 425 31.80 -16.01 -7.82
C GLN A 425 30.36 -15.76 -7.38
N TYR A 426 29.39 -16.51 -7.91
CA TYR A 426 28.00 -16.40 -7.53
C TYR A 426 27.81 -16.59 -6.02
N ARG A 427 28.37 -17.70 -5.46
CA ARG A 427 28.23 -18.03 -4.02
C ARG A 427 28.99 -17.09 -3.07
N ARG A 428 29.92 -16.29 -3.57
CA ARG A 428 30.53 -15.19 -2.78
C ARG A 428 29.66 -13.94 -2.69
N ILE A 429 28.71 -13.77 -3.61
CA ILE A 429 27.83 -12.61 -3.69
C ILE A 429 26.44 -12.92 -3.14
N VAL A 430 25.86 -14.04 -3.59
CA VAL A 430 24.51 -14.47 -3.24
C VAL A 430 24.58 -15.50 -2.13
N GLN A 431 23.97 -15.19 -1.01
CA GLN A 431 23.85 -16.10 0.13
C GLN A 431 22.71 -17.10 -0.06
N TYR A 432 21.52 -16.58 -0.37
CA TYR A 432 20.36 -17.40 -0.68
C TYR A 432 19.74 -16.94 -2.01
N PRO A 433 19.64 -17.81 -3.00
CA PRO A 433 18.99 -17.51 -4.26
C PRO A 433 17.50 -17.24 -4.12
N PHE A 434 16.92 -16.48 -5.03
CA PHE A 434 15.47 -16.38 -5.20
C PHE A 434 14.85 -17.78 -5.33
N GLY A 435 13.74 -18.03 -4.62
CA GLY A 435 13.09 -19.33 -4.61
C GLY A 435 13.72 -20.37 -3.68
N TYR A 436 14.75 -20.01 -2.89
CA TYR A 436 15.39 -20.90 -1.92
C TYR A 436 14.51 -21.15 -0.69
N GLY A 437 14.58 -22.37 -0.16
CA GLY A 437 13.99 -22.76 1.12
C GLY A 437 14.17 -24.28 1.34
N LEU A 438 14.35 -24.65 2.61
CA LEU A 438 14.50 -26.05 3.06
C LEU A 438 13.16 -26.61 3.57
N SER A 439 13.13 -27.92 3.79
CA SER A 439 12.01 -28.67 4.38
C SER A 439 12.57 -29.69 5.37
N TYR A 440 11.75 -30.17 6.30
CA TYR A 440 12.09 -31.31 7.18
C TYR A 440 12.03 -32.68 6.48
N THR A 441 11.55 -32.70 5.23
CA THR A 441 11.51 -33.88 4.38
C THR A 441 12.27 -33.66 3.07
N ARG A 442 12.32 -34.66 2.20
CA ARG A 442 13.03 -34.57 0.91
C ARG A 442 12.07 -34.90 -0.23
N PHE A 443 12.23 -34.20 -1.32
CA PHE A 443 11.45 -34.43 -2.53
C PHE A 443 12.36 -34.70 -3.71
N ARG A 444 11.87 -35.57 -4.62
CA ARG A 444 12.45 -35.76 -5.94
C ARG A 444 11.47 -35.24 -6.97
N GLN A 445 11.96 -34.37 -7.85
CA GLN A 445 11.18 -33.83 -8.95
C GLN A 445 11.68 -34.37 -10.28
N THR A 446 10.75 -34.73 -11.18
CA THR A 446 11.07 -35.19 -12.55
C THR A 446 10.14 -34.49 -13.54
N MET A 447 10.70 -34.06 -14.67
CA MET A 447 9.98 -33.29 -15.71
C MET A 447 9.85 -34.15 -16.97
N SER A 448 8.65 -34.20 -17.56
CA SER A 448 8.38 -34.84 -18.84
C SER A 448 9.11 -34.15 -20.01
N GLN A 449 9.04 -34.72 -21.19
CA GLN A 449 9.36 -34.02 -22.42
C GLN A 449 8.37 -32.86 -22.66
N LEU A 450 8.80 -31.88 -23.48
CA LEU A 450 7.95 -30.79 -23.93
C LEU A 450 7.07 -31.26 -25.09
N HIS A 451 5.78 -30.97 -24.98
CA HIS A 451 4.86 -31.14 -26.10
C HIS A 451 4.53 -29.79 -26.70
N GLN A 452 4.91 -29.59 -27.97
CA GLN A 452 4.64 -28.32 -28.70
C GLN A 452 3.36 -28.45 -29.53
N GLY A 453 2.32 -27.69 -29.12
CA GLY A 453 1.06 -27.60 -29.86
C GLY A 453 1.14 -26.64 -31.06
N ARG A 454 0.31 -26.90 -32.07
CA ARG A 454 0.23 -26.06 -33.31
C ARG A 454 -0.14 -24.60 -33.05
N ASN A 455 -0.86 -24.33 -31.98
CA ASN A 455 -1.32 -22.99 -31.56
C ASN A 455 -0.29 -22.18 -30.74
N GLY A 456 0.99 -22.61 -30.74
CA GLY A 456 2.04 -21.94 -29.98
C GLY A 456 2.03 -22.23 -28.48
N LYS A 457 1.22 -23.20 -28.00
CA LYS A 457 1.25 -23.67 -26.63
C LYS A 457 2.33 -24.76 -26.45
N ILE A 458 2.95 -24.75 -25.29
CA ILE A 458 3.90 -25.77 -24.85
C ILE A 458 3.35 -26.36 -23.56
N SER A 459 3.21 -27.70 -23.54
CA SER A 459 2.72 -28.44 -22.37
C SER A 459 3.82 -29.35 -21.85
N TYR A 460 3.89 -29.51 -20.55
CA TYR A 460 4.77 -30.41 -19.84
C TYR A 460 4.19 -30.72 -18.46
N SER A 461 4.71 -31.77 -17.83
CA SER A 461 4.34 -32.10 -16.45
C SER A 461 5.57 -32.29 -15.59
N VAL A 462 5.37 -32.05 -14.28
CA VAL A 462 6.38 -32.31 -13.25
C VAL A 462 5.76 -33.21 -12.21
N THR A 463 6.40 -34.37 -11.99
CA THR A 463 6.04 -35.30 -10.93
C THR A 463 6.95 -35.06 -9.74
N VAL A 464 6.33 -34.78 -8.58
CA VAL A 464 7.01 -34.61 -7.30
C VAL A 464 6.71 -35.81 -6.43
N ARG A 465 7.74 -36.47 -5.91
CA ARG A 465 7.66 -37.58 -4.96
C ARG A 465 8.30 -37.19 -3.64
N ASN A 466 7.61 -37.41 -2.54
CA ASN A 466 8.21 -37.30 -1.21
C ASN A 466 9.05 -38.54 -0.93
N THR A 467 10.39 -38.38 -0.89
CA THR A 467 11.38 -39.40 -0.63
C THR A 467 11.90 -39.40 0.81
N GLY A 468 11.44 -38.47 1.62
CA GLY A 468 11.82 -38.36 3.04
C GLY A 468 10.88 -39.08 3.98
N ARG A 469 11.00 -38.79 5.27
CA ARG A 469 10.33 -39.53 6.35
C ARG A 469 9.13 -38.76 6.96
N ARG A 470 8.91 -37.48 6.59
CA ARG A 470 7.80 -36.65 7.09
C ARG A 470 6.89 -36.26 5.92
N ALA A 471 5.62 -36.01 6.22
CA ALA A 471 4.71 -35.42 5.26
C ALA A 471 5.07 -33.93 5.06
N GLY A 472 4.98 -33.44 3.84
CA GLY A 472 5.29 -32.06 3.52
C GLY A 472 4.79 -31.64 2.14
N LYS A 473 4.92 -30.35 1.85
CA LYS A 473 4.62 -29.73 0.55
C LYS A 473 5.90 -29.27 -0.13
N ASP A 474 5.94 -29.36 -1.45
CA ASP A 474 7.06 -28.84 -2.25
C ASP A 474 6.60 -27.83 -3.28
N VAL A 475 7.53 -26.98 -3.74
CA VAL A 475 7.32 -26.00 -4.80
C VAL A 475 7.99 -26.44 -6.07
N VAL A 476 7.21 -26.61 -7.12
CA VAL A 476 7.71 -26.76 -8.49
C VAL A 476 7.97 -25.38 -9.07
N GLN A 477 9.21 -25.13 -9.50
CA GLN A 477 9.63 -23.88 -10.12
C GLN A 477 10.18 -24.18 -11.51
N THR A 478 9.55 -23.59 -12.54
CA THR A 478 10.05 -23.72 -13.92
C THR A 478 10.49 -22.35 -14.42
N TYR A 479 11.67 -22.32 -14.98
CA TYR A 479 12.32 -21.12 -15.52
C TYR A 479 12.59 -21.30 -17.00
N TYR A 480 12.78 -20.19 -17.74
CA TYR A 480 13.21 -20.25 -19.12
C TYR A 480 14.46 -19.43 -19.38
N THR A 481 15.21 -19.88 -20.39
CA THR A 481 16.31 -19.14 -21.01
C THR A 481 15.98 -18.96 -22.48
N ALA A 482 15.96 -17.73 -22.96
CA ALA A 482 15.78 -17.38 -24.36
C ALA A 482 17.14 -17.22 -25.06
N PRO A 483 17.25 -17.48 -26.38
CA PRO A 483 18.46 -17.20 -27.15
C PRO A 483 18.81 -15.71 -27.07
N TYR A 484 20.08 -15.41 -26.84
CA TYR A 484 20.61 -14.05 -26.75
C TYR A 484 21.66 -13.78 -27.80
N THR A 485 21.46 -12.72 -28.57
CA THR A 485 22.47 -12.19 -29.52
C THR A 485 23.20 -11.05 -28.86
N ASN A 486 24.52 -11.06 -28.87
CA ASN A 486 25.34 -10.00 -28.26
C ASN A 486 25.01 -8.63 -28.84
N GLY A 487 24.64 -7.66 -27.98
CA GLY A 487 24.17 -6.32 -28.40
C GLY A 487 22.75 -6.28 -29.00
N GLY A 488 22.02 -7.40 -28.98
CA GLY A 488 20.61 -7.48 -29.35
C GLY A 488 19.67 -7.02 -28.23
N ILE A 489 18.40 -7.49 -28.27
CA ILE A 489 17.40 -7.24 -27.22
C ILE A 489 17.92 -7.83 -25.90
N GLU A 490 17.88 -7.05 -24.82
CA GLU A 490 18.33 -7.50 -23.52
C GLU A 490 17.48 -8.68 -23.01
N LYS A 491 18.14 -9.72 -22.53
CA LYS A 491 17.48 -10.94 -22.00
C LYS A 491 18.26 -11.50 -20.84
N ALA A 492 17.57 -11.70 -19.72
CA ALA A 492 18.15 -12.41 -18.60
C ALA A 492 18.33 -13.90 -18.92
N SER A 493 19.38 -14.53 -18.39
CA SER A 493 19.64 -15.97 -18.58
C SER A 493 18.63 -16.86 -17.86
N THR A 494 17.99 -16.34 -16.82
CA THR A 494 17.02 -17.07 -15.99
C THR A 494 15.82 -16.18 -15.75
N ASN A 495 14.63 -16.67 -16.10
CA ASN A 495 13.35 -15.99 -15.92
C ASN A 495 12.31 -16.97 -15.41
N LEU A 496 11.62 -16.65 -14.33
CA LEU A 496 10.52 -17.49 -13.82
C LEU A 496 9.41 -17.59 -14.87
N LEU A 497 9.04 -18.84 -15.23
CA LEU A 497 8.00 -19.11 -16.21
C LEU A 497 6.69 -19.49 -15.56
N ARG A 498 6.70 -20.51 -14.70
CA ARG A 498 5.55 -20.98 -13.93
C ARG A 498 6.01 -21.59 -12.61
N PHE A 499 5.10 -21.63 -11.66
CA PHE A 499 5.28 -22.34 -10.41
C PHE A 499 3.97 -22.95 -9.92
N ALA A 500 4.08 -23.95 -9.04
CA ALA A 500 2.94 -24.54 -8.36
C ALA A 500 3.38 -25.21 -7.06
N LYS A 501 2.48 -25.24 -6.08
CA LYS A 501 2.66 -25.92 -4.80
C LYS A 501 1.98 -27.29 -4.83
N THR A 502 2.63 -28.31 -4.28
CA THR A 502 1.99 -29.63 -4.12
C THR A 502 0.96 -29.60 -2.99
N ARG A 503 0.03 -30.56 -3.01
CA ARG A 503 -0.67 -30.93 -1.78
C ARG A 503 0.32 -31.47 -0.74
N ASN A 504 -0.12 -31.68 0.50
CA ASN A 504 0.69 -32.33 1.52
C ASN A 504 0.91 -33.81 1.14
N LEU A 505 2.15 -34.18 0.81
CA LEU A 505 2.53 -35.53 0.38
C LEU A 505 3.08 -36.30 1.56
N LYS A 506 2.47 -37.44 1.89
CA LYS A 506 3.03 -38.41 2.85
C LYS A 506 4.30 -39.04 2.31
N PRO A 507 5.18 -39.63 3.15
CA PRO A 507 6.33 -40.39 2.69
C PRO A 507 5.96 -41.39 1.59
N GLY A 508 6.71 -41.40 0.49
CA GLY A 508 6.50 -42.24 -0.68
C GLY A 508 5.42 -41.78 -1.66
N GLN A 509 4.55 -40.84 -1.27
CA GLN A 509 3.49 -40.31 -2.15
C GLN A 509 4.05 -39.39 -3.24
N SER A 510 3.35 -39.39 -4.38
CA SER A 510 3.68 -38.55 -5.54
C SER A 510 2.46 -37.72 -5.96
N GLN A 511 2.75 -36.60 -6.64
CA GLN A 511 1.78 -35.78 -7.36
C GLN A 511 2.38 -35.33 -8.68
N THR A 512 1.60 -35.42 -9.75
CA THR A 512 1.97 -34.86 -11.06
C THR A 512 1.21 -33.54 -11.24
N ILE A 513 1.95 -32.49 -11.60
CA ILE A 513 1.42 -31.16 -11.90
C ILE A 513 1.62 -30.90 -13.39
N HIS A 514 0.56 -30.48 -14.07
CA HIS A 514 0.58 -30.17 -15.50
C HIS A 514 0.69 -28.68 -15.73
N PHE A 515 1.55 -28.27 -16.63
CA PHE A 515 1.75 -26.89 -17.04
C PHE A 515 1.44 -26.73 -18.53
N THR A 516 0.80 -25.64 -18.87
CA THR A 516 0.64 -25.17 -20.24
C THR A 516 1.04 -23.70 -20.28
N VAL A 517 1.94 -23.35 -21.17
CA VAL A 517 2.46 -22.00 -21.36
C VAL A 517 2.30 -21.60 -22.82
N ASN A 518 2.09 -20.31 -23.09
CA ASN A 518 2.18 -19.78 -24.43
C ASN A 518 3.65 -19.47 -24.76
N ARG A 519 4.08 -19.66 -26.02
CA ARG A 519 5.42 -19.20 -26.43
C ARG A 519 5.62 -17.72 -26.17
N SER A 520 4.58 -16.90 -26.36
CA SER A 520 4.59 -15.48 -26.09
C SER A 520 4.94 -15.10 -24.65
N ASP A 521 4.77 -16.00 -23.67
CA ASP A 521 5.17 -15.77 -22.27
C ASP A 521 6.69 -15.62 -22.11
N MET A 522 7.46 -16.07 -23.13
CA MET A 522 8.93 -15.96 -23.20
C MET A 522 9.41 -14.86 -24.15
N ALA A 523 8.48 -14.05 -24.70
CA ALA A 523 8.84 -12.96 -25.61
C ALA A 523 9.45 -11.78 -24.84
N SER A 524 10.43 -11.12 -25.46
CA SER A 524 11.04 -9.90 -24.98
C SER A 524 10.56 -8.68 -25.77
N PHE A 525 10.44 -7.53 -25.11
CA PHE A 525 10.01 -6.30 -25.77
C PHE A 525 11.15 -5.64 -26.56
N ASP A 526 10.99 -5.52 -27.84
CA ASP A 526 11.92 -4.82 -28.74
C ASP A 526 11.56 -3.34 -28.86
N GLN A 527 12.33 -2.50 -28.22
CA GLN A 527 12.13 -1.03 -28.24
C GLN A 527 12.32 -0.41 -29.64
N LYS A 528 13.04 -1.09 -30.54
CA LYS A 528 13.23 -0.61 -31.93
C LYS A 528 11.95 -0.71 -32.74
N THR A 529 11.21 -1.78 -32.54
CA THR A 529 9.98 -2.08 -33.30
C THR A 529 8.70 -1.84 -32.52
N GLY A 530 8.75 -1.65 -31.21
CA GLY A 530 7.59 -1.50 -30.33
C GLY A 530 6.77 -2.78 -30.22
N LYS A 531 7.39 -3.95 -30.35
CA LYS A 531 6.72 -5.26 -30.38
C LYS A 531 7.35 -6.23 -29.39
N TYR A 532 6.57 -7.19 -28.91
CA TYR A 532 7.13 -8.35 -28.24
C TYR A 532 7.65 -9.35 -29.27
N VAL A 533 8.83 -9.92 -29.05
CA VAL A 533 9.56 -10.73 -30.01
C VAL A 533 10.07 -11.99 -29.35
N LEU A 534 9.92 -13.10 -30.07
CA LEU A 534 10.69 -14.33 -29.87
C LEU A 534 11.74 -14.39 -30.97
N ASP A 535 13.02 -14.33 -30.60
CA ASP A 535 14.09 -14.54 -31.57
C ASP A 535 14.23 -16.02 -31.95
N SER A 536 14.72 -16.30 -33.17
CA SER A 536 15.04 -17.67 -33.56
C SER A 536 16.18 -18.26 -32.72
N GLY A 537 16.18 -19.55 -32.52
CA GLY A 537 17.20 -20.26 -31.77
C GLY A 537 16.65 -21.20 -30.71
N ASN A 538 17.52 -21.68 -29.86
CA ASN A 538 17.21 -22.69 -28.84
C ASN A 538 16.72 -22.02 -27.55
N TYR A 539 15.50 -22.35 -27.14
CA TYR A 539 14.89 -22.01 -25.87
C TYR A 539 15.06 -23.20 -24.91
N GLN A 540 15.29 -22.85 -23.64
CA GLN A 540 15.34 -23.84 -22.57
C GLN A 540 14.19 -23.58 -21.60
N ILE A 541 13.53 -24.67 -21.18
CA ILE A 541 12.64 -24.68 -20.00
C ILE A 541 13.32 -25.57 -18.96
N GLN A 542 13.62 -24.97 -17.82
CA GLN A 542 14.40 -25.57 -16.75
C GLN A 542 13.53 -25.77 -15.51
N LEU A 543 13.51 -27.00 -15.01
CA LEU A 543 13.03 -27.30 -13.66
C LEU A 543 14.16 -26.99 -12.69
N LYS A 544 13.92 -26.15 -11.70
CA LYS A 544 14.93 -25.71 -10.73
C LYS A 544 14.40 -25.82 -9.30
N ASN A 545 15.29 -26.04 -8.32
CA ASN A 545 14.95 -25.97 -6.89
C ASN A 545 14.84 -24.52 -6.38
N ASN A 546 15.53 -23.60 -7.04
CA ASN A 546 15.55 -22.15 -6.85
C ASN A 546 16.12 -21.54 -8.13
N ALA A 547 16.26 -20.24 -8.23
CA ALA A 547 16.73 -19.59 -9.46
C ALA A 547 18.10 -20.09 -9.96
N HIS A 548 18.95 -20.64 -9.07
CA HIS A 548 20.31 -21.09 -9.39
C HIS A 548 20.41 -22.61 -9.64
N ASP A 549 19.83 -23.42 -8.77
CA ASP A 549 20.07 -24.88 -8.74
C ASP A 549 19.15 -25.62 -9.72
N VAL A 550 19.71 -26.05 -10.85
CA VAL A 550 19.01 -26.75 -11.94
C VAL A 550 18.81 -28.24 -11.61
N VAL A 551 17.58 -28.73 -11.71
CA VAL A 551 17.24 -30.15 -11.60
C VAL A 551 17.29 -30.81 -12.96
N THR A 552 16.66 -30.24 -13.98
CA THR A 552 16.69 -30.74 -15.36
C THR A 552 16.33 -29.64 -16.36
N THR A 553 16.76 -29.81 -17.58
CA THR A 553 16.51 -28.88 -18.70
C THR A 553 15.83 -29.63 -19.86
N ARG A 554 14.84 -28.96 -20.45
CA ARG A 554 14.25 -29.37 -21.74
C ARG A 554 14.41 -28.23 -22.72
N GLN A 555 14.59 -28.56 -23.99
CA GLN A 555 14.86 -27.59 -25.04
C GLN A 555 13.84 -27.70 -26.16
N PHE A 556 13.58 -26.58 -26.82
CA PHE A 556 12.92 -26.52 -28.11
C PHE A 556 13.57 -25.47 -28.99
N ASN A 557 13.58 -25.72 -30.29
CA ASN A 557 14.11 -24.79 -31.28
C ASN A 557 12.97 -23.99 -31.90
N LEU A 558 13.21 -22.69 -32.09
CA LEU A 558 12.36 -21.80 -32.86
C LEU A 558 13.12 -21.44 -34.15
N ALA A 559 12.66 -21.96 -35.30
CA ALA A 559 13.35 -21.77 -36.58
C ALA A 559 13.36 -20.28 -37.02
N ASN A 560 12.25 -19.60 -36.84
CA ASN A 560 12.08 -18.22 -37.31
C ASN A 560 11.72 -17.30 -36.18
N ARG A 561 12.17 -16.04 -36.27
CA ARG A 561 11.76 -14.95 -35.39
C ARG A 561 10.25 -14.69 -35.48
N ILE A 562 9.58 -14.57 -34.34
CA ILE A 562 8.15 -14.22 -34.26
C ILE A 562 8.02 -12.85 -33.60
N ALA A 563 7.34 -11.93 -34.27
CA ALA A 563 7.00 -10.63 -33.70
C ALA A 563 5.48 -10.54 -33.49
N TYR A 564 5.08 -10.21 -32.27
CA TYR A 564 3.69 -10.07 -31.88
C TYR A 564 3.26 -8.60 -31.96
N ASN A 565 2.28 -8.30 -32.83
CA ASN A 565 1.65 -6.99 -32.85
C ASN A 565 0.86 -6.73 -31.55
N LYS A 566 0.33 -7.77 -30.96
CA LYS A 566 -0.30 -7.79 -29.63
C LYS A 566 -0.13 -9.16 -29.00
N LEU A 567 0.06 -9.18 -27.68
CA LEU A 567 0.11 -10.42 -26.94
C LEU A 567 -1.30 -11.01 -26.79
N PRO A 568 -1.44 -12.32 -26.51
CA PRO A 568 -2.72 -12.90 -26.14
C PRO A 568 -3.35 -12.11 -24.98
N GLY A 569 -4.63 -11.77 -25.10
CA GLY A 569 -5.33 -10.93 -24.10
C GLY A 569 -5.44 -9.46 -24.52
N ASP A 570 -4.45 -8.90 -25.19
CA ASP A 570 -4.44 -7.49 -25.61
C ASP A 570 -5.60 -7.15 -26.57
N LYS A 571 -6.18 -5.98 -26.40
CA LYS A 571 -7.27 -5.46 -27.23
C LYS A 571 -6.74 -4.61 -28.39
N LYS A 572 -5.66 -3.85 -28.15
CA LYS A 572 -4.99 -3.07 -29.20
C LYS A 572 -3.55 -3.52 -29.39
N ALA A 573 -2.96 -3.12 -30.52
CA ALA A 573 -1.57 -3.38 -30.82
C ALA A 573 -0.63 -2.67 -29.84
N THR A 574 0.42 -3.39 -29.43
CA THR A 574 1.51 -2.85 -28.60
C THR A 574 2.35 -1.87 -29.40
N LYS A 575 2.78 -0.77 -28.78
CA LYS A 575 3.64 0.27 -29.36
C LYS A 575 4.66 0.75 -28.33
N ASN A 576 5.63 1.54 -28.76
CA ASN A 576 6.47 2.32 -27.86
C ASN A 576 5.65 3.48 -27.27
N GLU A 577 5.33 3.42 -25.99
CA GLU A 577 4.52 4.42 -25.27
C GLU A 577 5.36 5.22 -24.26
N PHE A 578 6.57 4.77 -23.90
CA PHE A 578 7.41 5.36 -22.85
C PHE A 578 8.79 5.81 -23.36
N LYS A 579 8.89 6.19 -24.64
CA LYS A 579 10.17 6.62 -25.22
C LYS A 579 10.80 7.80 -24.46
N GLU A 580 9.98 8.74 -24.03
CA GLU A 580 10.40 9.89 -23.21
C GLU A 580 10.92 9.50 -21.83
N ALA A 581 10.46 8.40 -21.27
CA ALA A 581 10.89 7.90 -19.96
C ALA A 581 12.32 7.33 -19.97
N GLN A 582 12.89 7.06 -21.15
CA GLN A 582 14.26 6.58 -21.26
C GLN A 582 15.30 7.63 -20.80
N GLY A 583 14.93 8.91 -20.79
CA GLY A 583 15.80 10.03 -20.43
C GLY A 583 16.95 10.27 -21.43
N HIS A 584 17.59 11.43 -21.29
CA HIS A 584 18.76 11.78 -22.11
C HIS A 584 20.04 11.51 -21.35
N GLY A 585 21.04 10.88 -22.01
CA GLY A 585 22.36 10.64 -21.45
C GLY A 585 22.43 9.56 -20.38
N ILE A 586 21.31 8.86 -20.10
CA ILE A 586 21.30 7.75 -19.17
C ILE A 586 21.83 6.50 -19.87
N THR A 587 22.82 5.86 -19.27
CA THR A 587 23.37 4.59 -19.75
C THR A 587 22.68 3.45 -19.03
N TYR A 588 21.98 2.61 -19.79
CA TYR A 588 21.34 1.40 -19.23
C TYR A 588 22.30 0.22 -19.26
N LEU A 589 22.20 -0.65 -18.26
CA LEU A 589 22.97 -1.87 -18.16
C LEU A 589 22.68 -2.79 -19.34
N SER A 590 23.73 -3.29 -19.97
CA SER A 590 23.63 -4.23 -21.09
C SER A 590 24.45 -5.48 -20.80
N ARG A 591 23.87 -6.64 -21.15
CA ARG A 591 24.54 -7.94 -21.12
C ARG A 591 25.64 -8.05 -22.17
N ALA A 592 25.64 -7.16 -23.16
CA ALA A 592 26.63 -7.17 -24.23
C ALA A 592 28.06 -7.19 -23.70
N ASN A 593 28.92 -8.02 -24.34
CA ASN A 593 30.30 -8.19 -23.96
C ASN A 593 30.48 -8.45 -22.45
N ASN A 594 29.64 -9.33 -21.90
CA ASN A 594 29.66 -9.71 -20.50
C ASN A 594 29.54 -8.54 -19.53
N PHE A 595 28.54 -7.67 -19.76
CA PHE A 595 28.32 -6.48 -18.94
C PHE A 595 29.47 -5.48 -18.91
N ALA A 596 30.17 -5.30 -20.04
CA ALA A 596 31.30 -4.37 -20.12
C ALA A 596 30.97 -2.94 -19.70
N ASN A 597 29.70 -2.51 -19.87
CA ASN A 597 29.25 -1.17 -19.48
C ASN A 597 28.81 -1.04 -18.01
N ALA A 598 28.88 -2.11 -17.21
CA ALA A 598 28.30 -2.12 -15.85
C ALA A 598 28.84 -1.02 -14.94
N LYS A 599 30.15 -0.73 -15.01
CA LYS A 599 30.78 0.34 -14.21
C LYS A 599 30.15 1.70 -14.48
N LYS A 600 29.85 2.01 -15.76
CA LYS A 600 29.20 3.27 -16.16
C LYS A 600 27.70 3.26 -15.84
N ALA A 601 27.00 2.19 -16.21
CA ALA A 601 25.57 2.09 -16.07
C ALA A 601 25.11 2.11 -14.59
N LEU A 602 25.85 1.43 -13.71
CA LEU A 602 25.50 1.32 -12.28
C LEU A 602 26.19 2.39 -11.42
N ALA A 603 26.84 3.38 -12.01
CA ALA A 603 27.41 4.51 -11.26
C ALA A 603 26.31 5.39 -10.63
N ALA A 604 26.61 6.01 -9.49
CA ALA A 604 25.72 6.99 -8.89
C ALA A 604 25.51 8.19 -9.82
N PRO A 605 24.32 8.77 -9.87
CA PRO A 605 24.06 9.95 -10.69
C PRO A 605 24.83 11.16 -10.17
N SER A 606 25.16 12.09 -11.08
CA SER A 606 25.85 13.33 -10.71
C SER A 606 24.98 14.23 -9.85
N LYS A 607 25.58 14.86 -8.82
CA LYS A 607 24.92 15.88 -8.00
C LYS A 607 24.54 17.14 -8.78
N ASN A 608 25.16 17.37 -9.95
CA ASN A 608 24.89 18.49 -10.82
C ASN A 608 23.82 18.19 -11.89
N THR A 609 23.16 17.02 -11.82
CA THR A 609 22.11 16.64 -12.76
C THR A 609 20.99 17.69 -12.75
N LYS A 610 20.69 18.24 -13.94
CA LYS A 610 19.58 19.19 -14.15
C LYS A 610 18.36 18.46 -14.65
N ALA A 611 17.18 18.89 -14.20
CA ALA A 611 15.93 18.42 -14.77
C ALA A 611 15.83 18.85 -16.24
N PRO A 612 15.44 17.94 -17.16
CA PRO A 612 15.14 18.27 -18.54
C PRO A 612 14.04 19.34 -18.67
N ALA A 613 14.04 20.09 -19.76
CA ALA A 613 13.00 21.10 -20.03
C ALA A 613 11.58 20.52 -20.05
N SER A 614 11.43 19.27 -20.50
CA SER A 614 10.16 18.55 -20.51
C SER A 614 9.61 18.34 -19.11
N VAL A 615 10.45 18.08 -18.11
CA VAL A 615 10.05 17.97 -16.71
C VAL A 615 9.46 19.30 -16.20
N ALA A 616 10.12 20.43 -16.49
CA ALA A 616 9.60 21.75 -16.14
C ALA A 616 8.26 22.05 -16.81
N LYS A 617 8.09 21.64 -18.08
CA LYS A 617 6.86 21.82 -18.85
C LYS A 617 5.71 20.95 -18.30
N ASN A 618 5.99 19.72 -17.89
CA ASN A 618 4.97 18.73 -17.51
C ASN A 618 4.69 18.72 -15.98
N THR A 619 5.52 19.37 -15.17
CA THR A 619 5.26 19.56 -13.73
C THR A 619 4.47 20.85 -13.53
N THR A 620 3.16 20.80 -13.78
CA THR A 620 2.27 21.95 -13.60
C THR A 620 1.67 21.94 -12.20
N VAL A 621 1.68 23.11 -11.52
CA VAL A 621 0.89 23.30 -10.31
C VAL A 621 -0.54 23.77 -10.69
N PRO A 622 -1.57 23.46 -9.90
CA PRO A 622 -2.97 23.78 -10.23
C PRO A 622 -3.22 25.26 -10.58
N LYS A 623 -2.42 26.18 -10.01
CA LYS A 623 -2.52 27.63 -10.28
C LYS A 623 -2.18 28.01 -11.73
N ASN A 624 -1.35 27.22 -12.40
CA ASN A 624 -0.79 27.53 -13.73
C ASN A 624 -1.37 26.64 -14.83
N GLU A 625 -2.37 25.82 -14.50
CA GLU A 625 -2.96 24.92 -15.46
C GLU A 625 -3.80 25.70 -16.49
N LYS A 626 -3.49 25.47 -17.77
CA LYS A 626 -4.31 25.97 -18.86
C LYS A 626 -5.52 25.06 -19.05
N MET A 627 -6.72 25.65 -19.04
CA MET A 627 -7.93 24.91 -19.39
C MET A 627 -7.83 24.33 -20.79
N PRO A 628 -8.31 23.10 -21.03
CA PRO A 628 -8.33 22.55 -22.37
C PRO A 628 -9.20 23.40 -23.28
N LYS A 629 -8.85 23.45 -24.57
CA LYS A 629 -9.68 24.11 -25.59
C LYS A 629 -11.09 23.52 -25.55
N ALA A 630 -12.08 24.37 -25.49
CA ALA A 630 -13.48 23.95 -25.61
C ALA A 630 -13.73 23.41 -27.02
N THR A 631 -14.14 22.16 -27.16
CA THR A 631 -14.43 21.50 -28.45
C THR A 631 -15.80 20.85 -28.40
N GLY A 632 -16.49 20.78 -29.51
CA GLY A 632 -17.78 20.11 -29.62
C GLY A 632 -18.91 20.72 -28.75
N LYS A 633 -20.08 20.08 -28.76
CA LYS A 633 -21.25 20.50 -28.00
C LYS A 633 -21.16 20.05 -26.53
N MET A 634 -21.81 20.78 -25.62
CA MET A 634 -22.01 20.39 -24.24
C MET A 634 -22.78 19.05 -24.19
N PRO A 635 -22.32 18.06 -23.40
CA PRO A 635 -23.09 16.83 -23.20
C PRO A 635 -24.46 17.11 -22.59
N THR A 636 -25.45 16.29 -22.95
CA THR A 636 -26.76 16.31 -22.31
C THR A 636 -26.62 16.06 -20.80
N THR A 637 -27.33 16.87 -19.99
CA THR A 637 -27.37 16.73 -18.52
C THR A 637 -28.78 16.98 -18.01
N LYS A 638 -29.09 16.48 -16.81
CA LYS A 638 -30.39 16.63 -16.15
C LYS A 638 -31.62 16.10 -16.96
N ALA A 639 -31.40 15.14 -17.86
CA ALA A 639 -32.49 14.48 -18.56
C ALA A 639 -33.38 13.69 -17.61
N HIS A 640 -34.68 13.60 -17.92
CA HIS A 640 -35.67 12.89 -17.12
C HIS A 640 -35.94 11.46 -17.63
N ASN A 641 -34.86 10.64 -17.69
CA ASN A 641 -34.97 9.25 -18.20
C ASN A 641 -35.46 8.25 -17.13
N ASN A 642 -35.58 8.67 -15.86
CA ASN A 642 -36.05 7.88 -14.72
C ASN A 642 -35.28 6.57 -14.48
N LEU A 643 -34.02 6.50 -14.88
CA LEU A 643 -33.16 5.34 -14.67
C LEU A 643 -32.51 5.39 -13.29
N LYS A 644 -32.40 4.22 -12.67
CA LYS A 644 -31.66 4.01 -11.42
C LYS A 644 -30.40 3.19 -11.74
N LEU A 645 -29.28 3.52 -11.12
CA LEU A 645 -28.00 2.83 -11.38
C LEU A 645 -28.12 1.30 -11.20
N ALA A 646 -28.89 0.82 -10.23
CA ALA A 646 -29.11 -0.61 -9.98
C ALA A 646 -29.60 -1.39 -11.21
N GLN A 647 -30.35 -0.75 -12.12
CA GLN A 647 -30.85 -1.38 -13.34
C GLN A 647 -29.76 -1.73 -14.35
N LEU A 648 -28.56 -1.14 -14.19
CA LEU A 648 -27.41 -1.38 -15.06
C LEU A 648 -26.46 -2.46 -14.53
N ARG A 649 -26.77 -3.06 -13.35
CA ARG A 649 -26.00 -4.18 -12.82
C ARG A 649 -25.94 -5.33 -13.84
N GLY A 650 -24.73 -5.84 -14.11
CA GLY A 650 -24.49 -6.91 -15.07
C GLY A 650 -24.62 -6.53 -16.55
N LYS A 651 -24.96 -5.29 -16.87
CA LYS A 651 -24.92 -4.80 -18.27
C LYS A 651 -23.47 -4.59 -18.69
N SER A 652 -23.19 -4.85 -19.97
CA SER A 652 -21.87 -4.58 -20.54
C SER A 652 -21.52 -3.08 -20.45
N TYR A 653 -20.23 -2.75 -20.47
CA TYR A 653 -19.76 -1.36 -20.43
C TYR A 653 -20.33 -0.53 -21.59
N ASP A 654 -20.46 -1.13 -22.78
CA ASP A 654 -20.92 -0.44 -23.99
C ASP A 654 -22.45 -0.47 -24.17
N ASN A 655 -23.22 -0.89 -23.14
CA ASN A 655 -24.68 -0.93 -23.23
C ASN A 655 -25.25 0.50 -23.39
N PRO A 656 -26.15 0.78 -24.35
CA PRO A 656 -26.70 2.12 -24.60
C PRO A 656 -27.41 2.77 -23.42
N MET A 657 -27.90 1.98 -22.45
CA MET A 657 -28.54 2.51 -21.24
C MET A 657 -27.58 3.39 -20.40
N TRP A 658 -26.26 3.18 -20.51
CA TRP A 658 -25.28 4.01 -19.84
C TRP A 658 -25.38 5.47 -20.25
N ASN A 659 -25.51 5.74 -21.56
CA ASN A 659 -25.64 7.11 -22.03
C ASN A 659 -26.91 7.78 -21.47
N LYS A 660 -28.04 7.06 -21.44
CA LYS A 660 -29.30 7.56 -20.88
C LYS A 660 -29.19 7.84 -19.36
N LEU A 661 -28.49 6.99 -18.62
CA LEU A 661 -28.25 7.21 -17.17
C LEU A 661 -27.35 8.43 -16.93
N LEU A 662 -26.27 8.55 -17.69
CA LEU A 662 -25.31 9.66 -17.57
C LEU A 662 -25.95 11.01 -17.96
N ASP A 663 -26.89 11.02 -18.89
CA ASP A 663 -27.67 12.21 -19.28
C ASP A 663 -28.54 12.75 -18.12
N GLN A 664 -28.91 11.93 -17.14
CA GLN A 664 -29.64 12.38 -15.95
C GLN A 664 -28.76 13.15 -14.95
N MET A 665 -27.45 12.92 -14.96
CA MET A 665 -26.55 13.57 -14.04
C MET A 665 -26.39 15.05 -14.37
N SER A 666 -26.36 15.90 -13.34
CA SER A 666 -25.91 17.28 -13.51
C SER A 666 -24.38 17.35 -13.59
N VAL A 667 -23.85 18.46 -14.13
CA VAL A 667 -22.39 18.72 -14.10
C VAL A 667 -21.83 18.70 -12.67
N LYS A 668 -22.63 19.20 -11.70
CA LYS A 668 -22.28 19.18 -10.26
C LYS A 668 -22.28 17.74 -9.69
N ASP A 669 -23.15 16.85 -10.15
CA ASP A 669 -23.13 15.42 -9.76
C ASP A 669 -21.86 14.75 -10.24
N MET A 670 -21.48 14.97 -11.50
CA MET A 670 -20.24 14.44 -12.07
C MET A 670 -19.02 14.99 -11.33
N GLN A 671 -18.96 16.34 -11.10
CA GLN A 671 -17.88 16.95 -10.32
C GLN A 671 -17.77 16.35 -8.91
N LYS A 672 -18.91 16.19 -8.20
CA LYS A 672 -18.94 15.57 -6.88
C LYS A 672 -18.41 14.14 -6.92
N LEU A 673 -18.82 13.35 -7.91
CA LEU A 673 -18.44 11.95 -8.03
C LEU A 673 -16.94 11.78 -8.26
N VAL A 674 -16.32 12.58 -9.13
CA VAL A 674 -14.90 12.49 -9.46
C VAL A 674 -13.97 13.14 -8.41
N THR A 675 -14.50 14.05 -7.55
CA THR A 675 -13.69 14.79 -6.57
C THR A 675 -13.49 14.05 -5.25
N TYR A 676 -14.54 13.40 -4.74
CA TYR A 676 -14.58 12.93 -3.36
C TYR A 676 -14.41 11.41 -3.28
N GLY A 677 -13.27 10.90 -3.78
CA GLY A 677 -12.91 9.48 -3.73
C GLY A 677 -12.33 9.02 -2.40
N GLY A 678 -11.94 9.95 -1.52
CA GLY A 678 -11.27 9.58 -0.27
C GLY A 678 -12.06 8.60 0.59
N TYR A 679 -11.67 7.35 0.57
CA TYR A 679 -12.26 6.21 1.27
C TYR A 679 -13.73 5.94 0.92
N GLN A 680 -14.20 6.38 -0.24
CA GLN A 680 -15.59 6.26 -0.65
C GLN A 680 -15.79 6.56 -2.13
N THR A 681 -16.97 6.16 -2.67
CA THR A 681 -17.54 6.84 -3.82
C THR A 681 -18.90 7.45 -3.40
N PRO A 682 -19.09 8.78 -3.54
CA PRO A 682 -20.22 9.47 -2.94
C PRO A 682 -21.58 9.08 -3.55
N ALA A 683 -22.62 9.13 -2.75
CA ALA A 683 -23.99 8.95 -3.22
C ALA A 683 -24.41 10.07 -4.19
N ILE A 684 -25.10 9.71 -5.28
CA ILE A 684 -25.65 10.62 -6.30
C ILE A 684 -27.17 10.39 -6.42
N LYS A 685 -27.94 11.37 -5.97
CA LYS A 685 -29.39 11.23 -5.86
C LYS A 685 -30.08 11.14 -7.22
N SER A 686 -29.62 11.89 -8.23
CA SER A 686 -30.24 11.97 -9.56
C SER A 686 -30.33 10.61 -10.28
N ILE A 687 -29.44 9.67 -9.96
CA ILE A 687 -29.40 8.32 -10.54
C ILE A 687 -29.56 7.22 -9.49
N SER A 688 -30.00 7.56 -8.30
CA SER A 688 -30.12 6.64 -7.15
C SER A 688 -28.83 5.82 -6.89
N LYS A 689 -27.65 6.46 -7.07
CA LYS A 689 -26.37 5.84 -6.72
C LYS A 689 -26.19 5.82 -5.21
N ASN A 690 -25.98 4.62 -4.67
CA ASN A 690 -25.66 4.41 -3.26
C ASN A 690 -24.29 4.97 -2.91
N GLN A 691 -24.09 5.35 -1.63
CA GLN A 691 -22.77 5.53 -1.04
C GLN A 691 -22.04 4.18 -1.07
N THR A 692 -20.73 4.18 -1.36
CA THR A 692 -19.85 3.03 -1.13
C THR A 692 -18.65 3.45 -0.28
N TYR A 693 -18.01 2.49 0.37
CA TYR A 693 -16.81 2.70 1.18
C TYR A 693 -15.67 1.85 0.65
N ASP A 694 -14.49 2.46 0.61
CA ASP A 694 -13.25 1.89 0.10
C ASP A 694 -12.19 2.02 1.18
N PHE A 695 -11.57 0.92 1.63
CA PHE A 695 -10.70 0.93 2.81
C PHE A 695 -9.30 0.42 2.50
N ASP A 696 -8.34 0.89 3.34
CA ASP A 696 -6.94 0.52 3.26
C ASP A 696 -6.68 -0.96 3.50
N GLY A 697 -5.49 -1.38 3.16
CA GLY A 697 -4.79 -2.50 3.70
C GLY A 697 -4.46 -3.67 2.78
N PRO A 698 -3.28 -3.73 2.17
CA PRO A 698 -2.77 -4.98 1.59
C PRO A 698 -2.73 -6.16 2.58
N SER A 699 -2.67 -5.89 3.88
CA SER A 699 -2.75 -6.93 4.93
C SER A 699 -4.17 -7.22 5.41
N GLY A 700 -5.21 -6.75 4.71
CA GLY A 700 -6.62 -6.88 5.10
C GLY A 700 -7.30 -5.52 5.20
N LEU A 701 -8.61 -5.47 5.43
CA LEU A 701 -9.34 -4.22 5.50
C LEU A 701 -8.98 -3.43 6.77
N SER A 702 -8.56 -2.18 6.62
CA SER A 702 -8.24 -1.27 7.70
C SER A 702 -8.71 0.15 7.40
N SER A 703 -8.76 1.04 8.41
CA SER A 703 -9.11 2.43 8.21
C SER A 703 -8.49 3.31 9.28
N PHE A 704 -7.89 4.43 8.88
CA PHE A 704 -7.46 5.49 9.79
C PHE A 704 -8.62 6.34 10.33
N ILE A 705 -9.73 6.38 9.59
CA ILE A 705 -10.86 7.28 9.85
C ILE A 705 -11.95 6.58 10.67
N VAL A 706 -12.28 5.33 10.31
CA VAL A 706 -13.34 4.55 10.95
C VAL A 706 -12.75 3.73 12.10
N LYS A 707 -13.11 4.09 13.32
CA LYS A 707 -12.72 3.34 14.52
C LYS A 707 -13.61 2.10 14.68
N ASN A 708 -13.09 1.09 15.38
CA ASN A 708 -13.82 -0.15 15.72
C ASN A 708 -14.15 -1.08 14.54
N LEU A 709 -13.48 -0.93 13.40
CA LEU A 709 -13.52 -1.92 12.34
C LEU A 709 -12.87 -3.22 12.84
N LYS A 710 -13.66 -4.30 12.91
CA LYS A 710 -13.19 -5.63 13.33
C LYS A 710 -13.04 -6.52 12.11
N THR A 711 -11.85 -6.53 11.54
CA THR A 711 -11.44 -7.32 10.37
C THR A 711 -10.11 -7.99 10.64
N THR A 712 -9.82 -9.07 9.92
CA THR A 712 -8.60 -9.85 10.11
C THR A 712 -7.40 -9.14 9.52
N THR A 713 -6.26 -9.18 10.21
CA THR A 713 -4.96 -8.83 9.68
C THR A 713 -4.27 -10.08 9.18
N PHE A 714 -4.11 -10.18 7.87
CA PHE A 714 -3.42 -11.28 7.19
C PHE A 714 -1.91 -11.05 7.12
N PRO A 715 -1.12 -12.09 6.77
CA PRO A 715 0.30 -11.94 6.55
C PRO A 715 0.62 -10.88 5.50
N ALA A 716 1.79 -10.28 5.65
CA ALA A 716 2.37 -9.36 4.68
C ALA A 716 2.43 -9.98 3.28
N ALA A 717 2.47 -9.15 2.24
CA ALA A 717 2.39 -9.63 0.86
C ALA A 717 3.60 -10.50 0.48
N ASP A 718 4.79 -10.17 0.95
CA ASP A 718 6.02 -10.95 0.77
C ASP A 718 5.89 -12.36 1.40
N LEU A 719 5.33 -12.47 2.62
CA LEU A 719 5.10 -13.77 3.25
C LEU A 719 3.99 -14.56 2.52
N THR A 720 2.95 -13.86 2.03
CA THR A 720 1.92 -14.48 1.18
C THR A 720 2.54 -15.03 -0.11
N ALA A 721 3.43 -14.28 -0.74
CA ALA A 721 4.15 -14.71 -1.95
C ALA A 721 5.12 -15.86 -1.66
N ALA A 722 5.76 -15.88 -0.49
CA ALA A 722 6.66 -16.95 -0.07
C ALA A 722 5.99 -18.34 0.08
N THR A 723 4.67 -18.37 0.11
CA THR A 723 3.94 -19.64 -0.03
C THR A 723 4.15 -20.28 -1.40
N TRP A 724 4.42 -19.51 -2.46
CA TRP A 724 4.44 -19.95 -3.85
C TRP A 724 3.19 -20.74 -4.21
N ASN A 725 2.07 -20.37 -3.63
CA ASN A 725 0.78 -21.02 -3.76
C ASN A 725 -0.33 -20.00 -4.11
N ALA A 726 -0.67 -19.95 -5.40
CA ALA A 726 -1.71 -19.05 -5.90
C ALA A 726 -3.07 -19.25 -5.21
N GLN A 727 -3.35 -20.48 -4.70
CA GLN A 727 -4.59 -20.75 -3.97
C GLN A 727 -4.61 -20.03 -2.60
N MET A 728 -3.45 -19.93 -1.91
CA MET A 728 -3.38 -19.17 -0.64
C MET A 728 -3.67 -17.69 -0.84
N ALA A 729 -3.16 -17.09 -1.92
CA ALA A 729 -3.50 -15.73 -2.30
C ALA A 729 -5.00 -15.58 -2.60
N ASN A 730 -5.59 -16.53 -3.33
CA ASN A 730 -7.03 -16.54 -3.60
C ASN A 730 -7.86 -16.67 -2.31
N ASP A 731 -7.43 -17.53 -1.40
CA ASP A 731 -8.11 -17.75 -0.11
C ASP A 731 -8.05 -16.49 0.77
N LYS A 732 -6.89 -15.80 0.82
CA LYS A 732 -6.77 -14.48 1.46
C LYS A 732 -7.76 -13.50 0.86
N GLY A 733 -7.77 -13.36 -0.46
CA GLY A 733 -8.71 -12.50 -1.17
C GLY A 733 -10.16 -12.83 -0.87
N GLN A 734 -10.54 -14.12 -0.81
CA GLN A 734 -11.89 -14.54 -0.43
C GLN A 734 -12.27 -14.13 0.99
N GLN A 735 -11.36 -14.23 1.97
CA GLN A 735 -11.67 -13.79 3.33
C GLN A 735 -11.81 -12.27 3.40
N VAL A 736 -10.91 -11.51 2.77
CA VAL A 736 -11.05 -10.04 2.64
C VAL A 736 -12.39 -9.68 2.00
N GLY A 737 -12.77 -10.37 0.92
CA GLY A 737 -14.06 -10.18 0.24
C GLY A 737 -15.26 -10.45 1.15
N LYS A 738 -15.25 -11.55 1.92
CA LYS A 738 -16.33 -11.89 2.87
C LYS A 738 -16.46 -10.87 3.99
N GLU A 739 -15.35 -10.43 4.55
CA GLU A 739 -15.32 -9.41 5.59
C GLU A 739 -15.83 -8.08 5.04
N GLY A 740 -15.40 -7.68 3.84
CA GLY A 740 -15.86 -6.47 3.16
C GLY A 740 -17.36 -6.51 2.85
N GLN A 741 -17.88 -7.62 2.33
CA GLN A 741 -19.32 -7.80 2.10
C GLN A 741 -20.12 -7.68 3.40
N ALA A 742 -19.68 -8.34 4.47
CA ALA A 742 -20.38 -8.31 5.75
C ALA A 742 -20.33 -6.90 6.40
N ALA A 743 -19.24 -6.19 6.25
CA ALA A 743 -19.09 -4.83 6.76
C ALA A 743 -19.76 -3.76 5.86
N GLY A 744 -20.10 -4.07 4.61
CA GLY A 744 -20.60 -3.09 3.63
C GLY A 744 -19.50 -2.23 3.01
N ILE A 745 -18.26 -2.76 2.98
CA ILE A 745 -17.10 -2.17 2.32
C ILE A 745 -17.06 -2.74 0.90
N SER A 746 -17.03 -1.85 -0.11
CA SER A 746 -17.11 -2.24 -1.52
C SER A 746 -15.78 -2.20 -2.25
N GLY A 747 -14.85 -1.33 -1.82
CA GLY A 747 -13.52 -1.20 -2.37
C GLY A 747 -12.45 -1.53 -1.33
N TRP A 748 -11.37 -2.12 -1.82
CA TRP A 748 -10.21 -2.47 -1.02
C TRP A 748 -8.95 -1.90 -1.67
N TYR A 749 -8.23 -0.99 -0.97
CA TYR A 749 -6.95 -0.40 -1.44
C TYR A 749 -5.82 -1.42 -1.33
N GLY A 750 -5.95 -2.48 -2.09
CA GLY A 750 -5.07 -3.61 -2.23
C GLY A 750 -5.53 -4.56 -3.34
N PRO A 751 -4.67 -5.51 -3.74
CA PRO A 751 -3.29 -5.69 -3.29
C PRO A 751 -2.32 -4.67 -3.86
N ALA A 752 -1.19 -4.48 -3.18
CA ALA A 752 -0.05 -3.73 -3.70
C ALA A 752 0.94 -4.69 -4.39
N MET A 753 1.43 -4.32 -5.58
CA MET A 753 2.16 -5.27 -6.43
C MET A 753 3.37 -4.67 -7.16
N ASN A 754 3.93 -3.59 -6.63
CA ASN A 754 5.19 -3.05 -7.15
C ASN A 754 6.33 -4.05 -6.91
N ILE A 755 7.44 -3.88 -7.63
CA ILE A 755 8.58 -4.80 -7.58
C ILE A 755 9.54 -4.40 -6.46
N HIS A 756 10.11 -5.37 -5.75
CA HIS A 756 11.23 -5.17 -4.83
C HIS A 756 12.49 -4.84 -5.65
N ARG A 757 12.61 -3.57 -6.04
CA ARG A 757 13.72 -3.09 -6.87
C ARG A 757 15.04 -3.06 -6.10
N ASN A 758 14.96 -2.75 -4.81
CA ASN A 758 16.12 -2.56 -3.95
C ASN A 758 15.84 -3.06 -2.52
N PRO A 759 16.82 -3.67 -1.84
CA PRO A 759 16.64 -4.16 -0.46
C PRO A 759 16.18 -3.13 0.56
N PHE A 760 16.43 -1.84 0.32
CA PHE A 760 16.11 -0.75 1.24
C PHE A 760 14.72 -0.13 1.06
N GLY A 761 13.87 -0.67 0.21
CA GLY A 761 12.51 -0.17 0.01
C GLY A 761 11.67 -0.20 1.28
N GLY A 762 11.07 0.94 1.67
CA GLY A 762 10.31 1.05 2.92
C GLY A 762 9.03 0.22 2.93
N ARG A 763 8.38 0.04 1.76
CA ARG A 763 7.11 -0.69 1.61
C ARG A 763 7.28 -2.11 1.07
N THR A 764 8.46 -2.73 1.18
CA THR A 764 8.72 -4.11 0.75
C THR A 764 7.70 -5.09 1.35
N PHE A 765 7.29 -4.91 2.61
CA PHE A 765 6.33 -5.77 3.30
C PHE A 765 4.95 -5.87 2.62
N GLU A 766 4.53 -4.88 1.84
CA GLU A 766 3.22 -4.89 1.18
C GLU A 766 3.29 -5.25 -0.31
N TYR A 767 4.49 -5.40 -0.85
CA TYR A 767 4.75 -5.89 -2.20
C TYR A 767 5.14 -7.36 -2.16
N TYR A 768 4.99 -8.07 -3.27
CA TYR A 768 5.13 -9.53 -3.26
C TYR A 768 6.56 -10.02 -3.44
N SER A 769 7.35 -9.40 -4.35
CA SER A 769 8.61 -10.01 -4.81
C SER A 769 9.43 -9.09 -5.71
N GLU A 770 10.71 -9.43 -5.91
CA GLU A 770 11.57 -8.92 -6.98
C GLU A 770 11.19 -9.45 -8.37
N ASP A 771 10.40 -10.54 -8.43
CA ASP A 771 9.99 -11.18 -9.69
C ASP A 771 8.58 -10.81 -10.12
N PRO A 772 8.39 -10.27 -11.35
CA PRO A 772 7.09 -9.82 -11.83
C PRO A 772 6.10 -10.95 -12.13
N GLN A 773 6.57 -12.19 -12.42
CA GLN A 773 5.69 -13.34 -12.66
C GLN A 773 5.09 -13.84 -11.34
N LEU A 774 5.91 -13.93 -10.29
CA LEU A 774 5.44 -14.30 -8.96
C LEU A 774 4.47 -13.24 -8.42
N ALA A 775 4.87 -11.95 -8.44
CA ALA A 775 4.05 -10.84 -7.98
C ALA A 775 2.69 -10.78 -8.71
N GLY A 776 2.70 -10.87 -10.04
CA GLY A 776 1.47 -10.83 -10.85
C GLY A 776 0.55 -12.02 -10.61
N THR A 777 1.11 -13.23 -10.48
CA THR A 777 0.30 -14.43 -10.19
C THR A 777 -0.39 -14.34 -8.83
N MET A 778 0.34 -13.91 -7.80
CA MET A 778 -0.23 -13.78 -6.44
C MET A 778 -1.29 -12.69 -6.40
N ALA A 779 -1.01 -11.51 -6.93
CA ALA A 779 -1.94 -10.39 -6.98
C ALA A 779 -3.23 -10.72 -7.76
N ALA A 780 -3.11 -11.33 -8.93
CA ALA A 780 -4.27 -11.71 -9.74
C ALA A 780 -5.20 -12.69 -9.00
N ASN A 781 -4.65 -13.65 -8.26
CA ASN A 781 -5.45 -14.61 -7.51
C ASN A 781 -6.09 -13.98 -6.26
N GLU A 782 -5.42 -13.07 -5.59
CA GLU A 782 -5.98 -12.33 -4.46
C GLU A 782 -7.15 -11.44 -4.90
N ILE A 783 -7.02 -10.75 -6.05
CA ILE A 783 -8.10 -9.97 -6.68
C ILE A 783 -9.31 -10.85 -7.04
N LYS A 784 -9.08 -12.03 -7.65
CA LYS A 784 -10.16 -13.00 -7.94
C LYS A 784 -10.93 -13.40 -6.70
N GLY A 785 -10.21 -13.63 -5.60
CA GLY A 785 -10.80 -14.01 -4.33
C GLY A 785 -11.74 -12.93 -3.79
N ALA A 786 -11.29 -11.68 -3.70
CA ALA A 786 -12.08 -10.55 -3.22
C ALA A 786 -13.31 -10.27 -4.10
N LYS A 787 -13.10 -10.30 -5.41
CA LYS A 787 -14.14 -10.06 -6.41
C LYS A 787 -15.34 -11.04 -6.29
N LYS A 788 -15.09 -12.28 -5.88
CA LYS A 788 -16.15 -13.29 -5.67
C LYS A 788 -17.24 -12.81 -4.72
N TYR A 789 -16.91 -11.92 -3.79
CA TYR A 789 -17.82 -11.34 -2.80
C TYR A 789 -18.20 -9.88 -3.13
N GLY A 790 -17.94 -9.45 -4.36
CA GLY A 790 -18.29 -8.13 -4.85
C GLY A 790 -17.43 -6.99 -4.29
N VAL A 791 -16.27 -7.28 -3.71
CA VAL A 791 -15.29 -6.28 -3.31
C VAL A 791 -14.34 -6.04 -4.49
N TYR A 792 -14.33 -4.80 -5.01
CA TYR A 792 -13.37 -4.42 -6.04
C TYR A 792 -12.04 -4.03 -5.42
N SER A 793 -10.99 -4.64 -5.94
CA SER A 793 -9.61 -4.45 -5.47
C SER A 793 -8.93 -3.36 -6.28
N TYR A 794 -8.32 -2.39 -5.59
CA TYR A 794 -7.47 -1.36 -6.18
C TYR A 794 -6.05 -1.91 -6.34
N MET A 795 -5.72 -2.37 -7.53
CA MET A 795 -4.32 -2.71 -7.83
C MET A 795 -3.45 -1.47 -7.72
N LYS A 796 -2.41 -1.52 -6.86
CA LYS A 796 -1.61 -0.34 -6.51
C LYS A 796 -0.12 -0.67 -6.43
N HIS A 797 0.76 0.35 -6.51
CA HIS A 797 0.53 1.70 -7.03
C HIS A 797 0.94 1.75 -8.49
N PHE A 798 0.04 2.09 -9.38
CA PHE A 798 0.22 2.02 -10.84
C PHE A 798 0.85 3.30 -11.38
N ALA A 799 2.15 3.28 -11.71
CA ALA A 799 3.12 2.19 -11.64
C ALA A 799 4.50 2.71 -11.20
N MET A 800 5.43 1.77 -11.00
CA MET A 800 6.83 2.06 -10.67
C MET A 800 7.09 2.68 -9.30
N ASN A 801 6.17 2.62 -8.35
CA ASN A 801 6.37 3.09 -6.98
C ASN A 801 7.31 2.14 -6.20
N ASN A 802 8.63 2.25 -6.43
CA ASN A 802 9.62 1.31 -5.92
C ASN A 802 10.53 1.89 -4.81
N GLN A 803 10.32 3.16 -4.41
CA GLN A 803 10.95 3.79 -3.25
C GLN A 803 10.00 4.78 -2.57
N GLU A 804 10.20 5.01 -1.28
CA GLU A 804 9.42 5.96 -0.48
C GLU A 804 10.05 7.37 -0.47
N THR A 805 11.36 7.44 -0.56
CA THR A 805 12.12 8.69 -0.57
C THR A 805 11.68 9.57 -1.73
N ASN A 806 11.21 10.77 -1.41
CA ASN A 806 10.72 11.81 -2.35
C ASN A 806 9.44 11.48 -3.14
N ARG A 807 8.77 10.33 -2.93
CA ARG A 807 7.62 9.96 -3.77
C ARG A 807 6.48 11.00 -3.71
N MET A 808 6.15 11.53 -2.53
CA MET A 808 5.08 12.53 -2.34
C MET A 808 5.50 13.96 -2.72
N SER A 809 6.80 14.25 -2.74
CA SER A 809 7.33 15.56 -3.10
C SER A 809 7.68 15.72 -4.59
N GLY A 810 7.47 14.67 -5.39
CA GLY A 810 7.73 14.61 -6.82
C GLY A 810 9.08 13.97 -7.14
N ILE A 811 9.02 12.77 -7.69
CA ILE A 811 10.18 12.00 -8.16
C ILE A 811 9.98 11.57 -9.61
N ASN A 812 10.95 11.89 -10.47
CA ASN A 812 10.98 11.43 -11.85
C ASN A 812 11.76 10.12 -11.94
N GLU A 813 11.12 9.05 -12.37
CA GLU A 813 11.73 7.73 -12.54
C GLU A 813 12.01 7.47 -14.01
N TRP A 814 13.32 7.41 -14.33
CA TRP A 814 13.80 7.22 -15.68
C TRP A 814 14.11 5.75 -15.92
N ALA A 815 13.43 5.14 -16.88
CA ALA A 815 13.57 3.73 -17.23
C ALA A 815 13.38 3.52 -18.72
N ASN A 816 14.04 2.51 -19.30
CA ASN A 816 13.77 2.11 -20.67
C ASN A 816 12.45 1.36 -20.79
N GLU A 817 11.81 1.40 -21.96
CA GLU A 817 10.48 0.84 -22.15
C GLU A 817 10.45 -0.68 -21.96
N GLN A 818 11.52 -1.39 -22.31
CA GLN A 818 11.61 -2.83 -22.07
C GLN A 818 11.46 -3.16 -20.59
N SER A 819 12.20 -2.46 -19.72
CA SER A 819 12.10 -2.69 -18.26
C SER A 819 10.75 -2.26 -17.70
N ILE A 820 10.18 -1.15 -18.17
CA ILE A 820 8.84 -0.71 -17.79
C ILE A 820 7.83 -1.81 -18.05
N ARG A 821 7.81 -2.39 -19.25
CA ARG A 821 6.83 -3.40 -19.67
C ARG A 821 7.06 -4.79 -19.07
N GLU A 822 8.31 -5.28 -19.09
CA GLU A 822 8.62 -6.66 -18.69
C GLU A 822 8.78 -6.83 -17.18
N THR A 823 9.09 -5.74 -16.45
CA THR A 823 9.32 -5.80 -15.01
C THR A 823 8.21 -5.07 -14.23
N TYR A 824 8.01 -3.79 -14.47
CA TYR A 824 7.18 -2.95 -13.60
C TYR A 824 5.69 -2.96 -13.94
N LEU A 825 5.32 -3.12 -15.22
CA LEU A 825 3.91 -3.21 -15.65
C LEU A 825 3.38 -4.65 -15.68
N LYS A 826 4.23 -5.66 -15.77
CA LYS A 826 3.79 -7.05 -15.90
C LYS A 826 2.85 -7.52 -14.77
N PRO A 827 3.09 -7.24 -13.48
CA PRO A 827 2.15 -7.65 -12.43
C PRO A 827 0.76 -7.02 -12.61
N PHE A 828 0.70 -5.76 -13.00
CA PHE A 828 -0.57 -5.05 -13.23
C PHE A 828 -1.31 -5.58 -14.46
N ARG A 829 -0.59 -5.91 -15.53
CA ARG A 829 -1.18 -6.56 -16.69
C ARG A 829 -1.86 -7.87 -16.29
N MET A 830 -1.16 -8.72 -15.53
CA MET A 830 -1.71 -9.99 -15.04
C MET A 830 -2.91 -9.76 -14.09
N ALA A 831 -2.89 -8.70 -13.27
CA ALA A 831 -4.02 -8.31 -12.44
C ALA A 831 -5.27 -7.94 -13.27
N VAL A 832 -5.08 -7.29 -14.43
CA VAL A 832 -6.17 -6.95 -15.37
C VAL A 832 -6.65 -8.20 -16.11
N GLU A 833 -5.73 -8.93 -16.75
CA GLU A 833 -6.08 -10.04 -17.66
C GLU A 833 -6.51 -11.29 -16.90
N ASP A 834 -5.75 -11.72 -15.91
CA ASP A 834 -6.02 -12.91 -15.13
C ASP A 834 -6.88 -12.61 -13.89
N GLY A 835 -6.61 -11.51 -13.20
CA GLY A 835 -7.33 -11.11 -11.98
C GLY A 835 -8.69 -10.49 -12.24
N HIS A 836 -8.90 -9.95 -13.45
CA HIS A 836 -10.09 -9.18 -13.82
C HIS A 836 -10.33 -8.00 -12.85
N ALA A 837 -9.27 -7.26 -12.53
CA ALA A 837 -9.32 -6.09 -11.67
C ALA A 837 -10.30 -5.04 -12.20
N MET A 838 -11.01 -4.37 -11.29
CA MET A 838 -12.03 -3.36 -11.63
C MET A 838 -11.73 -2.00 -10.99
N ALA A 839 -10.69 -1.89 -10.17
CA ALA A 839 -10.20 -0.64 -9.61
C ALA A 839 -8.66 -0.58 -9.67
N THR A 840 -8.13 0.62 -9.80
CA THR A 840 -6.69 0.89 -9.87
C THR A 840 -6.39 2.15 -9.09
N MET A 841 -5.33 2.15 -8.28
CA MET A 841 -4.78 3.35 -7.67
C MET A 841 -3.47 3.70 -8.39
N ASN A 842 -3.41 4.87 -9.02
CA ASN A 842 -2.16 5.31 -9.62
C ASN A 842 -1.14 5.78 -8.57
N ALA A 843 0.12 5.93 -8.99
CA ALA A 843 1.21 6.27 -8.09
C ALA A 843 1.49 7.78 -8.04
N PHE A 844 2.15 8.24 -6.96
CA PHE A 844 2.60 9.63 -6.82
C PHE A 844 3.72 10.01 -7.80
N ASN A 845 4.61 9.06 -8.12
CA ASN A 845 5.80 9.29 -8.93
C ASN A 845 5.47 9.64 -10.39
N PHE A 846 6.49 10.11 -11.07
CA PHE A 846 6.47 10.40 -12.51
C PHE A 846 7.22 9.27 -13.25
N ILE A 847 6.64 8.72 -14.28
CA ILE A 847 7.35 7.89 -15.26
C ILE A 847 7.97 8.84 -16.28
N GLY A 848 9.30 8.93 -16.26
CA GLY A 848 10.00 9.98 -16.98
C GLY A 848 9.58 11.37 -16.50
N ASP A 849 8.99 12.16 -17.38
CA ASP A 849 8.56 13.53 -17.11
C ASP A 849 7.05 13.68 -16.83
N ARG A 850 6.28 12.58 -16.77
CA ARG A 850 4.82 12.60 -16.58
C ARG A 850 4.38 11.94 -15.28
N TRP A 851 3.66 12.71 -14.46
CA TRP A 851 3.02 12.16 -13.27
C TRP A 851 2.11 10.98 -13.64
N CYS A 852 2.20 9.84 -12.93
CA CYS A 852 1.40 8.65 -13.22
C CYS A 852 -0.09 8.96 -13.35
N GLY A 853 -0.65 9.80 -12.46
CA GLY A 853 -2.06 10.19 -12.50
C GLY A 853 -2.48 11.03 -13.70
N ALA A 854 -1.52 11.61 -14.46
CA ALA A 854 -1.78 12.39 -15.67
C ALA A 854 -0.95 11.89 -16.87
N ASN A 855 -0.65 10.59 -16.91
CA ASN A 855 0.11 9.97 -17.98
C ASN A 855 -0.82 9.26 -18.97
N ASN A 856 -1.13 9.93 -20.09
CA ASN A 856 -2.00 9.39 -21.14
C ASN A 856 -1.49 8.04 -21.69
N ASN A 857 -0.17 7.91 -21.87
CA ASN A 857 0.43 6.70 -22.41
C ASN A 857 0.21 5.51 -21.46
N LEU A 858 0.37 5.73 -20.15
CA LEU A 858 0.13 4.73 -19.14
C LEU A 858 -1.38 4.37 -19.02
N MET A 859 -2.25 5.39 -18.92
CA MET A 859 -3.67 5.18 -18.58
C MET A 859 -4.51 4.83 -19.81
N ASN A 860 -4.46 5.66 -20.86
CA ASN A 860 -5.34 5.50 -22.01
C ASN A 860 -4.76 4.53 -23.06
N ASN A 861 -3.45 4.59 -23.33
CA ASN A 861 -2.86 3.76 -24.38
C ASN A 861 -2.61 2.34 -23.87
N VAL A 862 -1.91 2.16 -22.75
CA VAL A 862 -1.57 0.84 -22.20
C VAL A 862 -2.74 0.25 -21.41
N LEU A 863 -3.13 0.84 -20.29
CA LEU A 863 -4.14 0.24 -19.39
C LEU A 863 -5.49 0.04 -20.10
N ARG A 864 -6.07 1.10 -20.65
CA ARG A 864 -7.39 1.04 -21.30
C ARG A 864 -7.33 0.56 -22.74
N GLY A 865 -6.27 0.94 -23.47
CA GLY A 865 -6.11 0.61 -24.88
C GLY A 865 -5.59 -0.81 -25.10
N GLU A 866 -4.36 -1.10 -24.71
CA GLU A 866 -3.74 -2.40 -24.94
C GLU A 866 -4.45 -3.49 -24.14
N TRP A 867 -4.62 -3.30 -22.82
CA TRP A 867 -5.21 -4.32 -21.94
C TRP A 867 -6.74 -4.30 -21.90
N GLY A 868 -7.37 -3.25 -22.41
CA GLY A 868 -8.85 -3.16 -22.49
C GLY A 868 -9.54 -2.94 -21.16
N TYR A 869 -8.87 -2.35 -20.19
CA TYR A 869 -9.39 -2.08 -18.86
C TYR A 869 -10.59 -1.13 -18.86
N LYS A 870 -11.67 -1.48 -18.18
CA LYS A 870 -12.94 -0.72 -18.11
C LYS A 870 -13.29 -0.24 -16.71
N GLY A 871 -12.49 -0.59 -15.73
CA GLY A 871 -12.69 -0.22 -14.33
C GLY A 871 -12.33 1.24 -14.03
N LEU A 872 -12.59 1.67 -12.79
CA LEU A 872 -12.20 2.99 -12.31
C LEU A 872 -10.69 3.07 -12.06
N VAL A 873 -10.13 4.26 -12.23
CA VAL A 873 -8.76 4.63 -11.84
C VAL A 873 -8.83 5.78 -10.85
N GLU A 874 -8.27 5.59 -9.67
CA GLU A 874 -8.18 6.58 -8.61
C GLU A 874 -6.75 7.11 -8.48
N THR A 875 -6.57 8.34 -8.02
CA THR A 875 -5.25 8.83 -7.63
C THR A 875 -4.80 8.16 -6.34
N ASP A 876 -3.50 8.14 -6.03
CA ASP A 876 -3.05 8.02 -4.65
C ASP A 876 -3.57 9.23 -3.84
N TYR A 877 -3.37 9.25 -2.51
CA TYR A 877 -3.88 10.32 -1.66
C TYR A 877 -3.62 11.70 -2.24
N PHE A 878 -4.70 12.47 -2.46
CA PHE A 878 -4.60 13.74 -3.17
C PHE A 878 -4.01 14.82 -2.25
N ALA A 879 -2.69 14.88 -2.21
CA ALA A 879 -1.92 15.81 -1.37
C ALA A 879 -1.86 17.24 -1.93
N GLY A 880 -2.38 17.49 -3.14
CA GLY A 880 -2.22 18.78 -3.83
C GLY A 880 -0.85 18.92 -4.52
N GLY A 881 -0.27 20.12 -4.51
CA GLY A 881 1.05 20.35 -5.13
C GLY A 881 1.02 20.20 -6.65
N PHE A 882 1.71 19.20 -7.21
CA PHE A 882 1.72 18.89 -8.63
C PHE A 882 0.49 18.09 -9.10
N MET A 883 -0.30 17.54 -8.16
CA MET A 883 -1.49 16.77 -8.52
C MET A 883 -2.63 17.69 -8.96
N ASN A 884 -3.26 17.35 -10.06
CA ASN A 884 -4.27 18.17 -10.70
C ASN A 884 -5.38 17.33 -11.31
N SER A 885 -6.63 17.60 -10.92
CA SER A 885 -7.79 16.82 -11.35
C SER A 885 -8.14 16.99 -12.83
N ASN A 886 -7.99 18.19 -13.39
CA ASN A 886 -8.26 18.39 -14.83
C ASN A 886 -7.25 17.61 -15.68
N SER A 887 -5.95 17.67 -15.33
CA SER A 887 -4.92 16.88 -15.99
C SER A 887 -5.15 15.38 -15.81
N ALA A 888 -5.53 14.95 -14.62
CA ALA A 888 -5.83 13.56 -14.31
C ALA A 888 -6.99 13.04 -15.17
N LEU A 889 -8.13 13.73 -15.18
CA LEU A 889 -9.31 13.38 -15.98
C LEU A 889 -9.01 13.36 -17.48
N ALA A 890 -8.24 14.34 -17.99
CA ALA A 890 -7.85 14.41 -19.40
C ALA A 890 -7.02 13.21 -19.85
N ASN A 891 -6.30 12.57 -18.93
CA ASN A 891 -5.35 11.50 -19.22
C ASN A 891 -5.82 10.11 -18.73
N GLY A 892 -7.09 9.96 -18.30
CA GLY A 892 -7.70 8.65 -18.06
C GLY A 892 -7.78 8.22 -16.60
N THR A 893 -7.42 9.09 -15.64
CA THR A 893 -7.74 8.92 -14.22
C THR A 893 -9.14 9.46 -13.95
N ASP A 894 -9.92 8.77 -13.13
CA ASP A 894 -11.36 9.02 -12.96
C ASP A 894 -11.72 9.68 -11.63
N LEU A 895 -11.02 9.34 -10.57
CA LEU A 895 -11.40 9.62 -9.19
C LEU A 895 -10.22 10.20 -8.41
N MET A 896 -10.48 11.26 -7.64
CA MET A 896 -9.46 11.86 -6.77
C MET A 896 -9.62 11.30 -5.35
N LEU A 897 -8.59 10.64 -4.80
CA LEU A 897 -8.58 10.18 -3.41
C LEU A 897 -8.48 11.40 -2.48
N SER A 898 -9.58 12.12 -2.35
CA SER A 898 -9.70 13.34 -1.55
C SER A 898 -10.92 13.26 -0.64
N THR A 899 -10.72 13.54 0.65
CA THR A 899 -11.79 13.56 1.66
C THR A 899 -12.48 14.92 1.78
N ASN A 900 -11.79 16.00 1.40
CA ASN A 900 -12.24 17.37 1.64
C ASN A 900 -12.29 18.24 0.38
N GLY A 901 -11.94 17.69 -0.81
CA GLY A 901 -11.83 18.47 -2.04
C GLY A 901 -10.68 19.47 -2.00
N ALA A 902 -9.49 19.02 -1.54
CA ALA A 902 -8.25 19.81 -1.45
C ALA A 902 -7.97 20.60 -2.74
N MET A 903 -7.11 21.60 -2.65
CA MET A 903 -6.73 22.44 -3.80
C MET A 903 -6.25 21.56 -4.97
N GLY A 904 -6.87 21.71 -6.14
CA GLY A 904 -6.58 20.93 -7.34
C GLY A 904 -7.37 19.63 -7.48
N ALA A 905 -7.97 19.09 -6.42
CA ALA A 905 -8.78 17.86 -6.48
C ALA A 905 -10.16 18.10 -7.15
N LYS A 906 -10.64 19.32 -7.13
CA LYS A 906 -11.93 19.70 -7.69
C LYS A 906 -11.76 20.23 -9.11
N PRO A 907 -12.31 19.55 -10.13
CA PRO A 907 -12.20 20.00 -11.51
C PRO A 907 -12.76 21.42 -11.71
N GLN A 908 -12.05 22.21 -12.48
CA GLN A 908 -12.44 23.56 -12.90
C GLN A 908 -13.01 23.53 -14.33
N GLY A 909 -13.60 24.64 -14.80
CA GLY A 909 -14.12 24.74 -16.16
C GLY A 909 -15.43 23.98 -16.40
N LEU A 910 -16.40 24.07 -15.46
CA LEU A 910 -17.68 23.36 -15.53
C LEU A 910 -18.59 23.78 -16.70
N ASN A 911 -18.28 24.88 -17.36
CA ASN A 911 -18.92 25.36 -18.60
C ASN A 911 -18.12 24.97 -19.86
N ASN A 912 -16.99 24.27 -19.72
CA ASN A 912 -16.21 23.81 -20.86
C ASN A 912 -16.67 22.40 -21.29
N PRO A 913 -17.19 22.24 -22.53
CA PRO A 913 -17.70 20.95 -23.01
C PRO A 913 -16.65 19.83 -22.96
N THR A 914 -15.39 20.13 -23.17
CA THR A 914 -14.29 19.15 -23.10
C THR A 914 -14.13 18.61 -21.69
N VAL A 915 -14.09 19.49 -20.67
CA VAL A 915 -13.98 19.08 -19.25
C VAL A 915 -15.21 18.26 -18.83
N VAL A 916 -16.41 18.68 -19.24
CA VAL A 916 -17.65 17.95 -18.90
C VAL A 916 -17.68 16.56 -19.52
N ARG A 917 -17.19 16.40 -20.78
CA ARG A 917 -17.06 15.06 -21.38
C ARG A 917 -16.06 14.18 -20.63
N GLN A 918 -14.93 14.74 -20.19
CA GLN A 918 -13.94 14.01 -19.39
C GLN A 918 -14.53 13.54 -18.06
N MET A 919 -15.24 14.42 -17.33
CA MET A 919 -15.95 14.05 -16.10
C MET A 919 -17.05 13.00 -16.36
N ARG A 920 -17.75 13.08 -17.51
CA ARG A 920 -18.77 12.09 -17.90
C ARG A 920 -18.15 10.71 -18.13
N THR A 921 -17.02 10.65 -18.83
CA THR A 921 -16.28 9.40 -19.07
C THR A 921 -15.78 8.80 -17.74
N ALA A 922 -15.18 9.61 -16.89
CA ALA A 922 -14.75 9.20 -15.56
C ALA A 922 -15.93 8.69 -14.71
N SER A 923 -17.07 9.41 -14.73
CA SER A 923 -18.29 8.96 -14.07
C SER A 923 -18.74 7.59 -14.55
N HIS A 924 -18.65 7.31 -15.85
CA HIS A 924 -19.01 6.00 -16.41
C HIS A 924 -18.14 4.88 -15.84
N HIS A 925 -16.80 5.04 -15.83
CA HIS A 925 -15.89 4.03 -15.25
C HIS A 925 -16.17 3.77 -13.76
N ILE A 926 -16.39 4.84 -12.97
CA ILE A 926 -16.74 4.74 -11.55
C ILE A 926 -18.06 3.98 -11.37
N LEU A 927 -19.10 4.40 -12.08
CA LEU A 927 -20.44 3.82 -11.97
C LEU A 927 -20.49 2.35 -12.43
N TYR A 928 -19.76 2.02 -13.49
CA TYR A 928 -19.61 0.67 -13.99
C TYR A 928 -18.95 -0.27 -12.96
N THR A 929 -17.90 0.20 -12.30
CA THR A 929 -17.23 -0.55 -11.22
C THR A 929 -18.18 -0.73 -10.03
N VAL A 930 -18.75 0.36 -9.54
CA VAL A 930 -19.56 0.40 -8.31
C VAL A 930 -20.83 -0.41 -8.42
N VAL A 931 -21.56 -0.36 -9.57
CA VAL A 931 -22.83 -1.11 -9.71
C VAL A 931 -22.62 -2.62 -9.65
N ASN A 932 -21.44 -3.09 -10.04
CA ASN A 932 -21.10 -4.51 -10.00
C ASN A 932 -20.52 -4.97 -8.66
N SER A 933 -20.44 -4.07 -7.67
CA SER A 933 -19.96 -4.38 -6.31
C SER A 933 -21.04 -4.98 -5.39
N ASN A 934 -20.62 -5.33 -4.17
CA ASN A 934 -21.51 -5.80 -3.11
C ASN A 934 -22.56 -4.76 -2.68
N ALA A 935 -22.31 -3.44 -2.91
CA ALA A 935 -23.26 -2.38 -2.59
C ALA A 935 -24.61 -2.50 -3.33
N TYR A 936 -24.65 -3.26 -4.40
CA TYR A 936 -25.84 -3.53 -5.22
C TYR A 936 -26.25 -5.02 -5.24
N SER A 937 -25.63 -5.84 -4.42
CA SER A 937 -26.04 -7.24 -4.24
C SER A 937 -27.31 -7.32 -3.37
N LYS A 938 -27.95 -8.49 -3.38
CA LYS A 938 -29.08 -8.77 -2.47
C LYS A 938 -28.67 -8.70 -0.99
N ASP A 939 -27.41 -8.97 -0.69
CA ASP A 939 -26.83 -8.99 0.66
C ASP A 939 -26.19 -7.63 1.04
N ALA A 940 -26.50 -6.55 0.33
CA ALA A 940 -25.94 -5.22 0.60
C ALA A 940 -26.31 -4.71 1.99
N VAL A 941 -25.32 -4.18 2.71
CA VAL A 941 -25.53 -3.51 4.01
C VAL A 941 -26.18 -2.15 3.77
N LYS A 942 -27.51 -2.11 3.88
CA LYS A 942 -28.33 -0.92 3.53
C LYS A 942 -27.98 0.34 4.34
N THR A 943 -27.58 0.20 5.60
CA THR A 943 -27.18 1.33 6.45
C THR A 943 -25.88 1.99 6.00
N ALA A 944 -24.92 1.20 5.52
CA ALA A 944 -23.68 1.68 4.92
C ALA A 944 -23.90 2.20 3.50
N ASN A 945 -24.63 1.45 2.69
CA ASN A 945 -24.82 1.69 1.26
C ASN A 945 -26.14 2.42 0.96
N ALA A 946 -26.35 3.60 1.55
CA ALA A 946 -27.55 4.40 1.39
C ALA A 946 -27.37 5.58 0.42
N VAL A 947 -28.45 5.99 -0.27
CA VAL A 947 -28.45 7.24 -1.06
C VAL A 947 -28.48 8.46 -0.16
N THR A 948 -29.24 8.41 0.93
CA THR A 948 -29.28 9.46 1.97
C THR A 948 -28.72 8.90 3.26
N LEU A 949 -27.57 9.42 3.67
CA LEU A 949 -26.81 8.90 4.81
C LEU A 949 -27.52 9.20 6.14
N PRO A 950 -27.47 8.29 7.13
CA PRO A 950 -28.10 8.45 8.43
C PRO A 950 -27.71 9.72 9.18
N TRP A 951 -26.42 10.13 9.11
CA TRP A 951 -25.94 11.34 9.78
C TRP A 951 -26.59 12.63 9.24
N LYS A 952 -26.90 12.67 7.93
CA LYS A 952 -27.61 13.82 7.33
C LYS A 952 -29.05 13.88 7.81
N LYS A 953 -29.72 12.72 7.95
CA LYS A 953 -31.07 12.68 8.52
C LYS A 953 -31.07 13.20 9.95
N ARG A 954 -30.10 12.78 10.79
CA ARG A 954 -29.97 13.28 12.17
C ARG A 954 -29.70 14.78 12.21
N LEU A 955 -28.84 15.30 11.34
CA LEU A 955 -28.56 16.73 11.25
C LEU A 955 -29.84 17.53 10.99
N TYR A 956 -30.61 17.13 9.96
CA TYR A 956 -31.88 17.81 9.64
C TYR A 956 -32.89 17.73 10.80
N THR A 957 -32.95 16.62 11.54
CA THR A 957 -33.80 16.53 12.74
C THR A 957 -33.34 17.53 13.81
N ILE A 958 -32.05 17.64 14.05
CA ILE A 958 -31.46 18.61 15.00
C ILE A 958 -31.80 20.04 14.56
N ASP A 959 -31.67 20.34 13.27
CA ASP A 959 -32.00 21.67 12.72
C ASP A 959 -33.47 22.03 12.99
N VAL A 960 -34.39 21.12 12.77
CA VAL A 960 -35.82 21.35 13.07
C VAL A 960 -36.02 21.64 14.55
N VAL A 961 -35.40 20.88 15.45
CA VAL A 961 -35.47 21.12 16.90
C VAL A 961 -34.89 22.49 17.27
N LEU A 962 -33.74 22.86 16.70
CA LEU A 962 -33.10 24.14 16.96
C LEU A 962 -33.96 25.30 16.47
N VAL A 963 -34.61 25.18 15.31
CA VAL A 963 -35.57 26.21 14.82
C VAL A 963 -36.73 26.39 15.81
N ILE A 964 -37.31 25.28 16.29
CA ILE A 964 -38.38 25.30 17.28
C ILE A 964 -37.91 26.02 18.57
N ILE A 965 -36.70 25.69 19.06
CA ILE A 965 -36.12 26.34 20.26
C ILE A 965 -35.95 27.85 20.02
N LEU A 966 -35.43 28.28 18.86
CA LEU A 966 -35.25 29.67 18.54
C LEU A 966 -36.58 30.42 18.53
N VAL A 967 -37.64 29.84 17.94
CA VAL A 967 -39.00 30.42 17.95
C VAL A 967 -39.54 30.53 19.37
N LEU A 968 -39.34 29.50 20.21
CA LEU A 968 -39.79 29.58 21.61
C LEU A 968 -39.02 30.63 22.42
N LEU A 969 -37.73 30.78 22.18
CA LEU A 969 -36.90 31.83 22.80
C LEU A 969 -37.38 33.22 22.37
N GLU A 970 -37.70 33.41 21.09
CA GLU A 970 -38.28 34.66 20.59
C GLU A 970 -39.62 34.99 21.29
N CYS A 971 -40.52 34.00 21.38
CA CYS A 971 -41.78 34.20 22.14
C CYS A 971 -41.56 34.57 23.60
N LEU A 972 -40.51 33.98 24.24
CA LEU A 972 -40.11 34.29 25.61
C LEU A 972 -39.59 35.72 25.73
N VAL A 973 -38.78 36.20 24.78
CA VAL A 973 -38.26 37.56 24.73
C VAL A 973 -39.42 38.57 24.64
N VAL A 974 -40.38 38.30 23.76
CA VAL A 974 -41.62 39.12 23.63
C VAL A 974 -42.42 39.13 24.94
N TYR A 975 -42.58 37.97 25.58
CA TYR A 975 -43.27 37.86 26.86
C TYR A 975 -42.57 38.63 27.96
N LEU A 976 -41.23 38.52 28.08
CA LEU A 976 -40.44 39.23 29.08
C LEU A 976 -40.42 40.74 28.85
N ASP A 977 -40.41 41.22 27.61
CA ASP A 977 -40.53 42.62 27.27
C ASP A 977 -41.88 43.16 27.74
N ARG A 978 -43.00 42.49 27.39
CA ARG A 978 -44.34 42.87 27.82
C ARG A 978 -44.49 42.91 29.34
N ARG A 979 -43.90 41.97 30.07
CA ARG A 979 -43.93 41.89 31.52
C ARG A 979 -43.10 42.99 32.19
N LYS A 980 -41.95 43.36 31.63
CA LYS A 980 -40.98 44.25 32.22
C LYS A 980 -41.23 45.73 31.90
N TYR A 981 -41.82 46.02 30.75
CA TYR A 981 -41.99 47.41 30.25
C TYR A 981 -43.44 47.78 29.89
N ARG A 982 -44.42 47.10 30.51
CA ARG A 982 -45.85 47.30 30.23
C ARG A 982 -46.49 48.54 31.03
N ASP A 983 -45.68 49.14 31.92
CA ASP A 983 -46.10 50.35 32.64
C ASP A 983 -45.54 51.63 32.03
#